data_3d4f2ed88012b9e112bdb427c38aba8c
#
_entry.id   3d4f2ed88012b9e112bdb427c38aba8c
#
_cell.length_a   1.000
_cell.length_b   1.000
_cell.length_c   1.000
_cell.angle_alpha   90.00
_cell.angle_beta   90.00
_cell.angle_gamma   90.00
#
_symmetry.space_group_name_H-M   'P 1'
#
loop_
_entity.id
_entity.type
_entity.pdbx_description
1 polymer ?
#
loop_
_entity_poly.entity_id
_entity_poly.type
_entity_poly.pdbx_seq_one_letter_code
_entity_poly.pdbx_strand_id
1 'polypeptide(L)'
;MTALLAVAAGCAKTESAPEMSDVVNLSVRVNVSNGADTKAKFDGDSHIRFEKSDDFYAAIAKESTPTTGVKVASRASAAASQYYSVFTIENFEAESPVFKGNFYSIIPDNIADTYKFYGAFPRNAVASPGEDLTKWRVNLSGTQSASQTEWDSKSDVMVVKPTDISSASKKLTQYNEYDFSSSNGVEFAHIFGFGKLSFSDMPEKYASLKVKSVTIEAVGEKKDICGQFFLDITADAAKTKLNALTPGSSIVVTPTDEVTVKDNVVWFVANPGTYDVKITVATPTYDLVFERQGLVVSRSKITSPTVHFKEADTAVSHDVILAEGESWVNTLSYSNCLSSSKRSQKWGNNPSKQMAFSLAYPGSGNDNYGSSAYADAGYAQLLAYQAIQGKKVILSSEAAFGGIKLVKANLGIYTNDATGTFTVSLEDGDKSYKLGSVKITGNNDNCNGVNYYFANTTGVEYGRFVLTVDSLSTENCRPYIGELSFNSAPEVVFAESVVKVDKIAGSFEVVCDVKGANADPEVTVSEDAKGWLTASYADGKLTYTVTANEGEKRAGTVTVKAKGIGGEASAELKVVQASVNSAEYKLSVSASEVYPSIQAKIKEIEDAGGTVGDKVAVELTLPFTAKGTIDPSKTTTVNLKFAKVYLKESSADYLYIISTIAPTESVGVVSEVTVVSSFKVENSYYARMQVKFSDNGLNWTSAPKSAITSSEGADGYQKSVIVNDNSDYKWFSIAPDGYSVNKVKSFEVIFVEE
;
A
#
# COMPACT_ATOMS: atom_id res chain seq x y z
N MET A 1 15.19 -9.74 -97.35
CA MET A 1 14.42 -8.78 -96.60
C MET A 1 13.31 -9.57 -95.92
N THR A 2 13.55 -9.99 -94.69
CA THR A 2 12.76 -10.99 -93.92
C THR A 2 11.93 -10.18 -92.92
N ALA A 3 10.63 -10.24 -93.07
CA ALA A 3 9.72 -9.61 -92.12
C ALA A 3 9.43 -10.63 -90.96
N LEU A 4 9.74 -10.25 -89.75
CA LEU A 4 9.46 -11.02 -88.58
C LEU A 4 8.07 -10.70 -88.09
N LEU A 5 7.20 -11.71 -88.10
CA LEU A 5 5.87 -11.64 -87.46
C LEU A 5 6.04 -11.86 -85.97
N ALA A 6 5.76 -10.84 -85.21
CA ALA A 6 5.65 -11.00 -83.74
C ALA A 6 4.21 -11.43 -83.43
N VAL A 7 4.06 -12.65 -82.92
CA VAL A 7 2.83 -13.15 -82.35
C VAL A 7 2.76 -12.60 -80.87
N ALA A 8 1.90 -11.66 -80.66
CA ALA A 8 1.53 -11.22 -79.33
C ALA A 8 0.64 -12.33 -78.67
N ALA A 9 1.24 -13.11 -77.86
CA ALA A 9 0.49 -13.98 -76.90
C ALA A 9 -0.15 -13.07 -75.89
N GLY A 10 -1.42 -12.77 -76.07
CA GLY A 10 -2.22 -12.14 -75.01
C GLY A 10 -2.35 -13.09 -73.85
N CYS A 11 -1.64 -12.79 -72.78
CA CYS A 11 -1.99 -13.35 -71.47
C CYS A 11 -3.38 -12.85 -71.13
N ALA A 12 -4.40 -13.69 -71.33
CA ALA A 12 -5.66 -13.51 -70.67
C ALA A 12 -5.34 -13.57 -69.16
N LYS A 13 -5.41 -12.41 -68.48
CA LYS A 13 -5.56 -12.41 -67.03
C LYS A 13 -6.83 -13.22 -66.78
N THR A 14 -6.68 -14.43 -66.29
CA THR A 14 -7.70 -15.08 -65.50
C THR A 14 -7.90 -14.16 -64.32
N GLU A 15 -8.97 -13.35 -64.35
CA GLU A 15 -9.49 -12.80 -63.10
C GLU A 15 -9.73 -13.96 -62.20
N SER A 16 -8.90 -14.10 -61.19
CA SER A 16 -9.18 -15.00 -60.05
C SER A 16 -10.56 -14.55 -59.56
N ALA A 17 -11.48 -15.49 -59.51
CA ALA A 17 -12.76 -15.27 -58.87
C ALA A 17 -12.46 -14.59 -57.53
N PRO A 18 -13.19 -13.53 -57.17
CA PRO A 18 -12.93 -12.85 -55.89
C PRO A 18 -12.93 -13.90 -54.80
N GLU A 19 -11.88 -13.93 -53.96
CA GLU A 19 -11.86 -14.77 -52.76
C GLU A 19 -13.16 -14.52 -52.03
N MET A 20 -13.93 -15.55 -51.82
CA MET A 20 -15.20 -15.51 -51.15
C MET A 20 -14.98 -14.99 -49.74
N SER A 21 -15.40 -13.78 -49.46
CA SER A 21 -15.34 -13.21 -48.12
C SER A 21 -16.32 -13.94 -47.22
N ASP A 22 -15.79 -14.68 -46.21
CA ASP A 22 -16.58 -15.34 -45.16
C ASP A 22 -17.22 -14.33 -44.21
N VAL A 23 -17.29 -13.06 -44.55
CA VAL A 23 -17.70 -11.97 -43.68
C VAL A 23 -19.03 -11.37 -44.17
N VAL A 24 -19.99 -11.33 -43.29
CA VAL A 24 -21.21 -10.55 -43.46
C VAL A 24 -21.07 -9.25 -42.68
N ASN A 25 -21.02 -8.13 -43.39
CA ASN A 25 -20.99 -6.80 -42.81
C ASN A 25 -22.41 -6.34 -42.47
N LEU A 26 -22.64 -5.91 -41.24
CA LEU A 26 -23.92 -5.36 -40.81
C LEU A 26 -23.73 -3.94 -40.32
N SER A 27 -24.54 -3.03 -40.89
CA SER A 27 -24.72 -1.68 -40.38
C SER A 27 -26.09 -1.59 -39.75
N VAL A 28 -26.18 -1.20 -38.49
CA VAL A 28 -27.47 -1.05 -37.79
C VAL A 28 -27.63 0.38 -37.32
N ARG A 29 -28.71 1.02 -37.66
CA ARG A 29 -29.15 2.28 -37.07
C ARG A 29 -29.83 1.92 -35.73
N VAL A 30 -29.46 2.60 -34.67
CA VAL A 30 -30.03 2.38 -33.36
C VAL A 30 -31.10 3.41 -33.07
N ASN A 31 -32.31 2.91 -32.80
CA ASN A 31 -33.39 3.71 -32.22
C ASN A 31 -33.60 3.18 -30.81
N VAL A 32 -33.62 4.06 -29.80
CA VAL A 32 -33.98 3.64 -28.46
C VAL A 32 -35.45 3.84 -28.27
N SER A 33 -36.16 2.78 -27.88
CA SER A 33 -37.59 2.87 -27.64
C SER A 33 -37.84 3.83 -26.47
N ASN A 34 -38.56 4.90 -26.76
CA ASN A 34 -39.03 5.87 -25.78
C ASN A 34 -40.13 5.30 -24.90
N GLY A 35 -39.77 4.43 -23.94
CA GLY A 35 -40.52 4.33 -22.72
C GLY A 35 -40.16 5.57 -21.94
N ALA A 36 -40.99 6.60 -22.02
CA ALA A 36 -40.89 7.90 -21.38
C ALA A 36 -39.61 8.17 -20.56
N ASP A 37 -38.75 9.03 -21.04
CA ASP A 37 -37.63 9.65 -20.30
C ASP A 37 -36.41 8.77 -19.96
N THR A 38 -35.82 8.07 -20.93
CA THR A 38 -34.64 7.22 -20.69
C THR A 38 -33.48 7.55 -21.61
N LYS A 39 -32.24 7.60 -21.06
CA LYS A 39 -31.03 8.05 -21.77
C LYS A 39 -29.76 7.31 -21.35
N ALA A 40 -28.85 7.05 -22.28
CA ALA A 40 -27.46 6.68 -22.01
C ALA A 40 -26.64 7.90 -21.56
N LYS A 41 -26.94 9.09 -22.08
CA LYS A 41 -26.45 10.37 -21.58
C LYS A 41 -27.57 11.42 -21.73
N PHE A 42 -27.88 12.13 -20.63
CA PHE A 42 -28.97 13.11 -20.58
C PHE A 42 -28.50 14.48 -21.06
N ASP A 43 -29.05 15.01 -22.14
CA ASP A 43 -28.71 16.35 -22.63
C ASP A 43 -29.72 17.43 -22.17
N GLY A 44 -30.54 17.12 -21.20
CA GLY A 44 -31.63 18.01 -20.75
C GLY A 44 -32.92 17.86 -21.56
N ASP A 45 -32.88 17.33 -22.77
CA ASP A 45 -33.97 17.37 -23.74
C ASP A 45 -34.55 16.00 -24.18
N SER A 46 -34.34 14.96 -23.42
CA SER A 46 -34.95 13.61 -23.66
C SER A 46 -34.29 12.73 -24.75
N HIS A 47 -33.03 12.94 -25.12
CA HIS A 47 -32.35 12.12 -26.11
C HIS A 47 -31.22 11.29 -25.54
N ILE A 48 -31.09 10.02 -26.00
CA ILE A 48 -29.92 9.20 -25.73
C ILE A 48 -28.79 9.67 -26.63
N ARG A 49 -27.63 9.93 -26.02
CA ARG A 49 -26.39 10.13 -26.75
C ARG A 49 -25.44 8.98 -26.48
N PHE A 50 -24.93 8.39 -27.56
CA PHE A 50 -23.85 7.44 -27.49
C PHE A 50 -22.51 8.16 -27.55
N GLU A 51 -21.48 7.56 -26.99
CA GLU A 51 -20.12 8.08 -27.02
C GLU A 51 -19.31 7.40 -28.14
N LYS A 52 -18.23 8.03 -28.59
CA LYS A 52 -17.36 7.52 -29.65
C LYS A 52 -16.77 6.14 -29.39
N SER A 53 -16.67 5.76 -28.13
CA SER A 53 -16.12 4.46 -27.67
C SER A 53 -17.18 3.40 -27.44
N ASP A 54 -18.45 3.70 -27.66
CA ASP A 54 -19.53 2.78 -27.38
C ASP A 54 -19.54 1.60 -28.33
N ASP A 55 -19.72 0.42 -27.75
CA ASP A 55 -19.80 -0.84 -28.45
C ASP A 55 -20.76 -1.80 -27.74
N PHE A 56 -21.26 -2.78 -28.48
CA PHE A 56 -22.14 -3.79 -27.91
C PHE A 56 -21.88 -5.18 -28.50
N TYR A 57 -22.31 -6.22 -27.79
CA TYR A 57 -22.33 -7.56 -28.30
C TYR A 57 -23.63 -7.82 -29.08
N ALA A 58 -23.49 -8.32 -30.31
CA ALA A 58 -24.59 -8.76 -31.16
C ALA A 58 -24.49 -10.27 -31.42
N ALA A 59 -25.64 -10.90 -31.59
CA ALA A 59 -25.77 -12.30 -31.98
C ALA A 59 -26.90 -12.44 -33.02
N ILE A 60 -26.84 -13.52 -33.80
CA ILE A 60 -27.93 -13.91 -34.68
C ILE A 60 -28.34 -15.35 -34.35
N ALA A 61 -29.61 -15.65 -34.51
CA ALA A 61 -30.13 -17.01 -34.39
C ALA A 61 -31.14 -17.30 -35.49
N LYS A 62 -31.28 -18.59 -35.90
CA LYS A 62 -32.30 -19.01 -36.82
C LYS A 62 -33.68 -18.89 -36.17
N GLU A 63 -34.67 -18.48 -36.95
CA GLU A 63 -36.04 -18.38 -36.43
C GLU A 63 -36.59 -19.73 -35.94
N SER A 64 -36.12 -20.84 -36.53
CA SER A 64 -36.45 -22.18 -36.10
C SER A 64 -35.84 -22.61 -34.78
N THR A 65 -34.77 -21.94 -34.32
CA THR A 65 -34.07 -22.20 -33.06
C THR A 65 -33.64 -20.87 -32.41
N PRO A 66 -34.61 -20.04 -31.99
CA PRO A 66 -34.32 -18.65 -31.63
C PRO A 66 -33.47 -18.47 -30.35
N THR A 67 -33.34 -19.53 -29.56
CA THR A 67 -32.56 -19.50 -28.32
C THR A 67 -31.12 -19.94 -28.48
N THR A 68 -30.76 -20.46 -29.66
CA THR A 68 -29.39 -20.93 -29.94
C THR A 68 -28.73 -20.01 -30.92
N GLY A 69 -27.67 -19.34 -30.50
CA GLY A 69 -26.87 -18.43 -31.31
C GLY A 69 -26.19 -19.16 -32.47
N VAL A 70 -26.11 -18.52 -33.61
CA VAL A 70 -25.32 -19.02 -34.74
C VAL A 70 -23.84 -18.84 -34.41
N LYS A 71 -23.07 -19.93 -34.61
CA LYS A 71 -21.64 -19.90 -34.40
C LYS A 71 -20.94 -19.03 -35.44
N VAL A 72 -20.16 -18.09 -35.00
CA VAL A 72 -19.42 -17.18 -35.86
C VAL A 72 -17.92 -17.25 -35.56
N ALA A 73 -17.07 -17.08 -36.59
CA ALA A 73 -15.62 -17.02 -36.38
C ALA A 73 -15.24 -15.61 -35.86
N SER A 74 -14.32 -15.54 -34.93
CA SER A 74 -13.89 -14.28 -34.33
C SER A 74 -12.87 -13.48 -35.15
N ARG A 75 -12.28 -14.09 -36.17
CA ARG A 75 -11.36 -13.52 -37.20
C ARG A 75 -11.11 -14.56 -38.28
N ALA A 76 -10.46 -14.15 -39.37
CA ALA A 76 -10.08 -14.96 -40.53
C ALA A 76 -9.20 -16.21 -40.24
N SER A 77 -9.00 -16.62 -38.99
CA SER A 77 -8.31 -17.84 -38.59
C SER A 77 -9.31 -18.88 -38.06
N ALA A 78 -9.23 -20.04 -38.57
CA ALA A 78 -10.14 -21.21 -38.55
C ALA A 78 -10.62 -21.80 -37.22
N ALA A 79 -10.41 -21.18 -36.09
CA ALA A 79 -10.88 -21.65 -34.79
C ALA A 79 -12.11 -20.88 -34.33
N ALA A 80 -13.23 -21.11 -34.96
CA ALA A 80 -14.50 -20.53 -34.59
C ALA A 80 -15.04 -21.12 -33.29
N SER A 81 -15.22 -20.29 -32.26
CA SER A 81 -15.90 -20.70 -31.05
C SER A 81 -16.82 -19.64 -30.46
N GLN A 82 -17.09 -18.57 -31.21
CA GLN A 82 -17.91 -17.47 -30.70
C GLN A 82 -19.32 -17.50 -31.33
N TYR A 83 -20.31 -17.14 -30.52
CA TYR A 83 -21.72 -17.03 -30.90
C TYR A 83 -22.19 -15.57 -30.92
N TYR A 84 -21.23 -14.63 -30.98
CA TYR A 84 -21.47 -13.19 -30.92
C TYR A 84 -20.40 -12.41 -31.71
N SER A 85 -20.74 -11.19 -32.07
CA SER A 85 -19.81 -10.24 -32.67
C SER A 85 -19.85 -8.91 -31.92
N VAL A 86 -18.84 -8.07 -32.12
CA VAL A 86 -18.76 -6.74 -31.52
C VAL A 86 -19.18 -5.71 -32.57
N PHE A 87 -20.13 -4.86 -32.23
CA PHE A 87 -20.59 -3.75 -33.01
C PHE A 87 -20.08 -2.46 -32.40
N THR A 88 -19.40 -1.63 -33.20
CA THR A 88 -18.82 -0.35 -32.79
C THR A 88 -19.55 0.79 -33.44
N ILE A 89 -19.66 1.91 -32.73
CA ILE A 89 -20.34 3.11 -33.25
C ILE A 89 -19.49 3.81 -34.32
N GLU A 90 -20.12 4.20 -35.39
CA GLU A 90 -19.46 4.90 -36.49
C GLU A 90 -19.82 6.40 -36.54
N ASN A 91 -21.06 6.76 -36.24
CA ASN A 91 -21.54 8.13 -36.25
C ASN A 91 -22.28 8.43 -34.92
N PHE A 92 -21.52 8.74 -33.87
CA PHE A 92 -22.06 8.98 -32.55
C PHE A 92 -22.73 10.36 -32.39
N GLU A 93 -22.47 11.30 -33.28
CA GLU A 93 -23.05 12.65 -33.23
C GLU A 93 -24.45 12.73 -33.90
N ALA A 94 -24.90 11.67 -34.57
CA ALA A 94 -26.20 11.63 -35.22
C ALA A 94 -27.32 11.39 -34.18
N GLU A 95 -28.52 11.94 -34.46
CA GLU A 95 -29.73 11.65 -33.67
C GLU A 95 -30.05 10.15 -33.61
N SER A 96 -29.70 9.42 -34.66
CA SER A 96 -29.79 7.98 -34.73
C SER A 96 -28.44 7.42 -35.15
N PRO A 97 -27.57 7.06 -34.18
CA PRO A 97 -26.23 6.62 -34.48
C PRO A 97 -26.21 5.27 -35.19
N VAL A 98 -25.19 5.07 -36.01
CA VAL A 98 -24.98 3.85 -36.78
C VAL A 98 -23.87 3.03 -36.09
N PHE A 99 -24.16 1.78 -35.83
CA PHE A 99 -23.17 0.80 -35.37
C PHE A 99 -22.84 -0.15 -36.51
N LYS A 100 -21.56 -0.47 -36.67
CA LYS A 100 -21.07 -1.47 -37.63
C LYS A 100 -20.39 -2.63 -36.92
N GLY A 101 -20.63 -3.82 -37.43
CA GLY A 101 -20.01 -5.05 -36.97
C GLY A 101 -20.07 -6.12 -38.06
N ASN A 102 -19.26 -7.15 -37.86
CA ASN A 102 -19.09 -8.22 -38.82
C ASN A 102 -19.45 -9.56 -38.22
N PHE A 103 -20.22 -10.37 -38.92
CA PHE A 103 -20.35 -11.78 -38.61
C PHE A 103 -19.50 -12.58 -39.60
N TYR A 104 -18.47 -13.24 -39.10
CA TYR A 104 -17.59 -14.07 -39.92
C TYR A 104 -18.13 -15.50 -40.00
N SER A 105 -17.90 -16.16 -41.16
CA SER A 105 -18.24 -17.56 -41.38
C SER A 105 -19.72 -17.92 -41.16
N ILE A 106 -20.62 -16.98 -41.45
CA ILE A 106 -22.01 -17.35 -41.60
C ILE A 106 -22.16 -17.92 -43.01
N ILE A 107 -22.10 -19.23 -43.14
CA ILE A 107 -22.55 -19.92 -44.33
C ILE A 107 -24.03 -20.21 -44.05
N PRO A 108 -24.95 -19.53 -44.73
CA PRO A 108 -26.33 -19.97 -44.67
C PRO A 108 -26.37 -21.35 -45.30
N ASP A 109 -26.63 -22.37 -44.51
CA ASP A 109 -26.82 -23.75 -45.02
C ASP A 109 -27.94 -23.78 -46.07
N ASN A 110 -28.80 -22.75 -46.04
CA ASN A 110 -29.84 -22.57 -47.00
C ASN A 110 -30.17 -21.06 -47.12
N ILE A 111 -30.26 -20.55 -48.36
CA ILE A 111 -30.68 -19.18 -48.69
C ILE A 111 -32.11 -18.85 -48.19
N ALA A 112 -32.90 -19.90 -47.89
CA ALA A 112 -34.25 -19.78 -47.37
C ALA A 112 -34.32 -19.60 -45.84
N ASP A 113 -33.19 -19.73 -45.10
CA ASP A 113 -33.18 -19.61 -43.66
C ASP A 113 -33.46 -18.13 -43.23
N THR A 114 -34.34 -18.00 -42.26
CA THR A 114 -34.67 -16.72 -41.61
C THR A 114 -33.91 -16.59 -40.32
N TYR A 115 -33.34 -15.40 -40.09
CA TYR A 115 -32.54 -15.09 -38.90
C TYR A 115 -33.13 -13.88 -38.20
N LYS A 116 -32.92 -13.85 -36.91
CA LYS A 116 -33.18 -12.70 -36.06
C LYS A 116 -31.87 -12.14 -35.47
N PHE A 117 -31.80 -10.84 -35.39
CA PHE A 117 -30.71 -10.09 -34.79
C PHE A 117 -31.02 -9.80 -33.33
N TYR A 118 -30.07 -10.05 -32.46
CA TYR A 118 -30.10 -9.81 -31.01
C TYR A 118 -28.88 -9.04 -30.58
N GLY A 119 -28.92 -8.38 -29.42
CA GLY A 119 -27.74 -7.73 -28.86
C GLY A 119 -27.96 -7.21 -27.47
N ALA A 120 -26.86 -6.89 -26.79
CA ALA A 120 -26.86 -6.28 -25.48
C ALA A 120 -25.75 -5.21 -25.38
N PHE A 121 -26.10 -4.06 -24.88
CA PHE A 121 -25.27 -2.87 -24.67
C PHE A 121 -25.23 -2.50 -23.16
N PRO A 122 -24.17 -1.90 -22.63
CA PRO A 122 -22.85 -1.77 -23.24
C PRO A 122 -22.07 -3.07 -23.16
N ARG A 123 -21.11 -3.26 -24.05
CA ARG A 123 -20.29 -4.47 -24.10
C ARG A 123 -19.63 -4.81 -22.76
N ASN A 124 -19.12 -3.80 -22.04
CA ASN A 124 -18.43 -4.00 -20.78
C ASN A 124 -19.34 -4.46 -19.63
N ALA A 125 -20.66 -4.27 -19.72
CA ALA A 125 -21.61 -4.81 -18.77
C ALA A 125 -22.00 -6.27 -19.06
N VAL A 126 -21.71 -6.76 -20.27
CA VAL A 126 -21.97 -8.16 -20.66
C VAL A 126 -20.76 -9.02 -20.25
N ALA A 127 -20.85 -9.67 -19.11
CA ALA A 127 -19.73 -10.42 -18.56
C ALA A 127 -19.43 -11.73 -19.33
N SER A 128 -20.44 -12.35 -19.95
CA SER A 128 -20.27 -13.59 -20.69
C SER A 128 -21.39 -13.79 -21.72
N PRO A 129 -21.22 -13.33 -22.98
CA PRO A 129 -22.07 -13.75 -24.08
C PRO A 129 -21.76 -15.22 -24.46
N GLY A 130 -22.75 -15.96 -24.96
CA GLY A 130 -22.57 -17.37 -25.28
C GLY A 130 -23.59 -17.92 -26.28
N GLU A 131 -23.57 -19.25 -26.51
CA GLU A 131 -24.47 -19.93 -27.44
C GLU A 131 -25.94 -19.86 -27.01
N ASP A 132 -26.19 -20.02 -25.71
CA ASP A 132 -27.55 -19.95 -25.15
C ASP A 132 -27.88 -18.46 -24.93
N LEU A 133 -28.64 -17.90 -25.87
CA LEU A 133 -29.05 -16.50 -25.86
C LEU A 133 -30.03 -16.17 -24.73
N THR A 134 -30.55 -17.17 -24.04
CA THR A 134 -31.43 -17.01 -22.87
C THR A 134 -30.66 -16.89 -21.56
N LYS A 135 -29.32 -17.05 -21.60
CA LYS A 135 -28.44 -17.09 -20.43
C LYS A 135 -27.17 -16.24 -20.56
N TRP A 136 -27.23 -15.16 -21.28
CA TRP A 136 -26.14 -14.20 -21.23
C TRP A 136 -25.97 -13.64 -19.85
N ARG A 137 -24.73 -13.40 -19.44
CA ARG A 137 -24.45 -12.84 -18.12
C ARG A 137 -24.23 -11.36 -18.24
N VAL A 138 -24.98 -10.59 -17.46
CA VAL A 138 -24.80 -9.14 -17.35
C VAL A 138 -24.44 -8.78 -15.92
N ASN A 139 -23.64 -7.75 -15.78
CA ASN A 139 -23.20 -7.21 -14.50
C ASN A 139 -23.76 -5.79 -14.32
N LEU A 140 -24.63 -5.62 -13.34
CA LEU A 140 -25.03 -4.33 -12.84
C LEU A 140 -24.11 -3.95 -11.68
N SER A 141 -23.26 -2.95 -11.90
CA SER A 141 -22.27 -2.56 -10.90
C SER A 141 -22.90 -2.09 -9.59
N GLY A 142 -22.39 -2.57 -8.47
CA GLY A 142 -22.65 -2.02 -7.15
C GLY A 142 -21.87 -0.74 -6.86
N THR A 143 -20.93 -0.34 -7.73
CA THR A 143 -20.21 0.93 -7.64
C THR A 143 -20.47 1.72 -8.90
N GLN A 144 -21.08 2.91 -8.76
CA GLN A 144 -21.52 3.76 -9.86
C GLN A 144 -20.98 5.18 -9.65
N SER A 145 -20.75 5.88 -10.76
CA SER A 145 -20.38 7.30 -10.77
C SER A 145 -21.47 8.09 -11.50
N ALA A 146 -22.02 9.10 -10.86
CA ALA A 146 -23.13 9.88 -11.42
C ALA A 146 -22.90 11.39 -11.27
N SER A 147 -23.33 12.16 -12.25
CA SER A 147 -23.38 13.62 -12.14
C SER A 147 -24.70 14.07 -11.54
N GLN A 148 -24.90 15.38 -11.40
CA GLN A 148 -26.20 15.93 -10.95
C GLN A 148 -27.31 15.73 -11.98
N THR A 149 -26.96 15.45 -13.21
CA THR A 149 -27.90 15.33 -14.34
C THR A 149 -27.93 13.94 -14.98
N GLU A 150 -26.96 13.06 -14.66
CA GLU A 150 -26.78 11.80 -15.39
C GLU A 150 -26.41 10.65 -14.44
N TRP A 151 -26.95 9.46 -14.73
CA TRP A 151 -26.50 8.19 -14.10
C TRP A 151 -25.20 7.68 -14.73
N ASP A 152 -24.62 6.65 -14.14
CA ASP A 152 -23.47 5.93 -14.69
C ASP A 152 -23.87 5.17 -15.97
N SER A 153 -23.43 5.66 -17.12
CA SER A 153 -23.72 5.06 -18.43
C SER A 153 -23.25 3.61 -18.57
N LYS A 154 -22.18 3.21 -17.82
CA LYS A 154 -21.68 1.83 -17.82
C LYS A 154 -22.61 0.86 -17.10
N SER A 155 -23.50 1.35 -16.27
CA SER A 155 -24.50 0.58 -15.55
C SER A 155 -25.84 0.47 -16.30
N ASP A 156 -25.99 1.24 -17.37
CA ASP A 156 -27.19 1.28 -18.18
C ASP A 156 -27.20 0.15 -19.24
N VAL A 157 -27.80 -0.96 -18.89
CA VAL A 157 -27.86 -2.13 -19.77
C VAL A 157 -29.14 -2.13 -20.61
N MET A 158 -28.94 -2.20 -21.93
CA MET A 158 -30.02 -2.27 -22.90
C MET A 158 -29.92 -3.55 -23.73
N VAL A 159 -31.06 -4.06 -24.20
CA VAL A 159 -31.12 -5.15 -25.16
C VAL A 159 -31.77 -4.71 -26.47
N VAL A 160 -31.31 -5.31 -27.56
CA VAL A 160 -31.94 -5.16 -28.86
C VAL A 160 -33.27 -5.87 -28.86
N LYS A 161 -34.34 -5.20 -29.27
CA LYS A 161 -35.60 -5.85 -29.59
C LYS A 161 -35.36 -6.82 -30.74
N PRO A 162 -35.73 -8.12 -30.61
CA PRO A 162 -35.48 -9.10 -31.64
C PRO A 162 -35.94 -8.64 -33.03
N THR A 163 -35.00 -8.42 -33.93
CA THR A 163 -35.25 -7.81 -35.23
C THR A 163 -35.03 -8.84 -36.33
N ASP A 164 -36.03 -8.98 -37.23
CA ASP A 164 -35.94 -9.88 -38.38
C ASP A 164 -35.01 -9.31 -39.45
N ILE A 165 -33.93 -10.05 -39.75
CA ILE A 165 -32.98 -9.72 -40.83
C ILE A 165 -33.23 -10.54 -42.10
N SER A 166 -34.31 -11.27 -42.17
CA SER A 166 -34.68 -12.23 -43.24
C SER A 166 -35.85 -11.72 -44.12
N SER A 167 -36.15 -10.41 -44.12
CA SER A 167 -37.21 -9.92 -45.00
C SER A 167 -36.94 -10.33 -46.46
N ALA A 168 -38.00 -10.57 -47.24
CA ALA A 168 -37.95 -11.16 -48.60
C ALA A 168 -37.04 -10.40 -49.61
N SER A 169 -36.66 -9.14 -49.29
CA SER A 169 -35.74 -8.32 -50.08
C SER A 169 -34.31 -8.31 -49.52
N LYS A 170 -34.05 -8.88 -48.36
CA LYS A 170 -32.75 -8.77 -47.65
C LYS A 170 -32.37 -10.13 -47.01
N LYS A 171 -32.16 -11.16 -47.83
CA LYS A 171 -31.61 -12.40 -47.35
C LYS A 171 -30.17 -12.22 -46.94
N LEU A 172 -29.78 -12.79 -45.79
CA LEU A 172 -28.38 -12.93 -45.36
C LEU A 172 -27.68 -13.78 -46.41
N THR A 173 -26.90 -13.16 -47.27
CA THR A 173 -26.02 -13.86 -48.20
C THR A 173 -24.58 -13.50 -47.85
N GLN A 174 -23.68 -14.38 -48.16
CA GLN A 174 -22.24 -14.27 -47.93
C GLN A 174 -21.59 -12.97 -48.44
N TYR A 175 -22.29 -12.19 -49.25
CA TYR A 175 -21.77 -11.03 -49.95
C TYR A 175 -22.54 -9.73 -49.69
N ASN A 176 -23.55 -9.74 -48.84
CA ASN A 176 -24.40 -8.57 -48.68
C ASN A 176 -24.02 -7.74 -47.44
N GLU A 177 -23.80 -6.47 -47.68
CA GLU A 177 -23.86 -5.46 -46.64
C GLU A 177 -25.34 -5.21 -46.31
N TYR A 178 -25.73 -5.55 -45.06
CA TYR A 178 -27.05 -5.24 -44.55
C TYR A 178 -27.04 -3.89 -43.88
N ASP A 179 -27.70 -2.94 -44.52
CA ASP A 179 -27.90 -1.61 -43.97
C ASP A 179 -29.29 -1.45 -43.39
N PHE A 180 -29.42 -1.57 -42.07
CA PHE A 180 -30.64 -1.23 -41.36
C PHE A 180 -30.77 0.28 -41.12
N SER A 181 -29.83 1.10 -41.58
CA SER A 181 -29.83 2.55 -41.37
C SER A 181 -30.94 3.28 -42.13
N SER A 182 -31.46 2.69 -43.23
CA SER A 182 -32.49 3.28 -44.08
C SER A 182 -33.91 2.81 -43.74
N SER A 183 -34.12 1.83 -42.89
CA SER A 183 -35.42 1.33 -42.46
C SER A 183 -35.52 1.43 -40.94
N ASN A 184 -36.62 1.14 -40.33
CA ASN A 184 -36.96 1.32 -38.89
C ASN A 184 -35.89 1.01 -37.86
N GLY A 185 -34.64 0.71 -38.27
CA GLY A 185 -33.49 0.47 -37.37
C GLY A 185 -33.64 -0.71 -36.41
N VAL A 186 -32.67 -0.85 -35.52
CA VAL A 186 -32.79 -1.73 -34.35
C VAL A 186 -33.18 -0.91 -33.15
N GLU A 187 -34.16 -1.39 -32.41
CA GLU A 187 -34.64 -0.75 -31.21
C GLU A 187 -33.93 -1.31 -29.99
N PHE A 188 -33.29 -0.47 -29.16
CA PHE A 188 -32.78 -0.84 -27.85
C PHE A 188 -33.77 -0.50 -26.75
N ALA A 189 -33.87 -1.35 -25.76
CA ALA A 189 -34.69 -1.12 -24.58
C ALA A 189 -33.94 -1.42 -23.30
N HIS A 190 -34.05 -0.55 -22.32
CA HIS A 190 -33.42 -0.71 -21.01
C HIS A 190 -34.01 -1.90 -20.26
N ILE A 191 -33.17 -2.67 -19.58
CA ILE A 191 -33.59 -3.83 -18.77
C ILE A 191 -33.59 -3.51 -17.28
N PHE A 192 -32.88 -2.49 -16.85
CA PHE A 192 -32.87 -2.00 -15.47
C PHE A 192 -33.78 -0.78 -15.32
N GLY A 193 -33.92 -0.33 -14.08
CA GLY A 193 -34.63 0.90 -13.75
C GLY A 193 -33.69 1.94 -13.20
N PHE A 194 -34.15 3.18 -13.21
CA PHE A 194 -33.37 4.35 -12.81
C PHE A 194 -33.97 5.01 -11.58
N GLY A 195 -33.10 5.39 -10.64
CA GLY A 195 -33.48 6.17 -9.49
C GLY A 195 -32.85 7.56 -9.54
N LYS A 196 -33.62 8.55 -9.11
CA LYS A 196 -33.19 9.93 -8.95
C LYS A 196 -33.57 10.37 -7.54
N LEU A 197 -32.67 10.19 -6.57
CA LEU A 197 -32.89 10.60 -5.18
C LEU A 197 -32.57 12.08 -5.01
N SER A 198 -33.45 12.79 -4.31
CA SER A 198 -33.20 14.13 -3.79
C SER A 198 -33.41 14.14 -2.28
N PHE A 199 -32.80 15.10 -1.59
CA PHE A 199 -32.88 15.22 -0.14
C PHE A 199 -33.52 16.55 0.24
N SER A 200 -34.44 16.54 1.24
CA SER A 200 -35.12 17.73 1.72
C SER A 200 -35.25 17.74 3.23
N ASP A 201 -35.63 18.88 3.77
CA ASP A 201 -35.87 19.12 5.20
C ASP A 201 -34.60 18.87 6.05
N MET A 202 -33.43 19.02 5.44
CA MET A 202 -32.15 18.84 6.11
C MET A 202 -31.90 19.93 7.15
N PRO A 203 -31.55 19.56 8.40
CA PRO A 203 -31.04 20.54 9.35
C PRO A 203 -29.86 21.32 8.77
N GLU A 204 -29.79 22.64 9.04
CA GLU A 204 -28.80 23.55 8.44
C GLU A 204 -27.36 23.03 8.61
N LYS A 205 -27.04 22.46 9.78
CA LYS A 205 -25.71 21.88 10.07
C LYS A 205 -25.29 20.73 9.15
N TYR A 206 -26.23 20.07 8.45
CA TYR A 206 -25.94 18.99 7.52
C TYR A 206 -26.11 19.41 6.06
N ALA A 207 -26.96 20.41 5.82
CA ALA A 207 -27.37 20.83 4.47
C ALA A 207 -26.20 21.28 3.60
N SER A 208 -25.22 21.98 4.18
CA SER A 208 -24.04 22.50 3.49
C SER A 208 -22.86 21.54 3.40
N LEU A 209 -22.95 20.33 4.00
CA LEU A 209 -21.87 19.36 3.96
C LEU A 209 -21.67 18.81 2.54
N LYS A 210 -20.41 18.65 2.13
CA LYS A 210 -20.06 18.05 0.84
C LYS A 210 -20.34 16.55 0.86
N VAL A 211 -20.94 16.05 -0.21
CA VAL A 211 -21.23 14.62 -0.36
C VAL A 211 -20.00 13.92 -0.94
N LYS A 212 -19.56 12.84 -0.29
CA LYS A 212 -18.51 11.94 -0.79
C LYS A 212 -19.10 10.80 -1.61
N SER A 213 -20.12 10.16 -1.06
CA SER A 213 -20.84 9.08 -1.71
C SER A 213 -22.20 8.90 -1.11
N VAL A 214 -23.09 8.25 -1.86
CA VAL A 214 -24.40 7.82 -1.36
C VAL A 214 -24.49 6.30 -1.54
N THR A 215 -24.69 5.59 -0.44
CA THR A 215 -24.91 4.15 -0.43
C THR A 215 -26.39 3.86 -0.31
N ILE A 216 -26.92 3.03 -1.22
CA ILE A 216 -28.30 2.54 -1.20
C ILE A 216 -28.22 1.04 -0.95
N GLU A 217 -28.51 0.61 0.27
CA GLU A 217 -28.45 -0.79 0.71
C GLU A 217 -29.86 -1.36 0.85
N ALA A 218 -30.16 -2.45 0.15
CA ALA A 218 -31.38 -3.20 0.31
C ALA A 218 -31.33 -4.03 1.60
N VAL A 219 -32.19 -3.71 2.57
CA VAL A 219 -32.18 -4.32 3.92
C VAL A 219 -33.35 -5.29 4.15
N GLY A 220 -34.38 -5.29 3.27
CA GLY A 220 -35.51 -6.19 3.32
C GLY A 220 -35.20 -7.61 2.82
N GLU A 221 -36.27 -8.34 2.47
CA GLU A 221 -36.15 -9.71 1.92
C GLU A 221 -35.49 -9.72 0.54
N LYS A 222 -35.84 -8.74 -0.32
CA LYS A 222 -35.25 -8.58 -1.66
C LYS A 222 -33.91 -7.85 -1.57
N LYS A 223 -32.83 -8.57 -1.88
CA LYS A 223 -31.44 -8.08 -1.75
C LYS A 223 -30.65 -8.08 -3.06
N ASP A 224 -31.32 -8.22 -4.20
CA ASP A 224 -30.69 -8.26 -5.52
C ASP A 224 -30.80 -6.92 -6.25
N ILE A 225 -30.50 -5.82 -5.56
CA ILE A 225 -30.57 -4.47 -6.12
C ILE A 225 -29.54 -4.22 -7.23
N CYS A 226 -28.41 -4.93 -7.19
CA CYS A 226 -27.34 -4.97 -8.20
C CYS A 226 -26.74 -6.36 -8.27
N GLY A 227 -25.61 -6.53 -9.00
CA GLY A 227 -24.87 -7.77 -9.10
C GLY A 227 -24.91 -8.40 -10.48
N GLN A 228 -24.67 -9.71 -10.56
CA GLN A 228 -24.72 -10.45 -11.82
C GLN A 228 -26.07 -11.13 -12.02
N PHE A 229 -26.55 -11.08 -13.27
CA PHE A 229 -27.83 -11.66 -13.66
C PHE A 229 -27.68 -12.48 -14.94
N PHE A 230 -28.50 -13.52 -15.05
CA PHE A 230 -28.79 -14.12 -16.35
C PHE A 230 -29.81 -13.25 -17.08
N LEU A 231 -29.52 -12.99 -18.35
CA LEU A 231 -30.31 -12.18 -19.25
C LEU A 231 -30.73 -13.01 -20.46
N ASP A 232 -32.02 -13.06 -20.71
CA ASP A 232 -32.60 -13.60 -21.95
C ASP A 232 -32.68 -12.49 -22.99
N ILE A 233 -31.72 -12.45 -23.94
CA ILE A 233 -31.70 -11.44 -25.01
C ILE A 233 -32.68 -11.76 -26.14
N THR A 234 -33.34 -12.91 -26.13
CA THR A 234 -34.35 -13.31 -27.11
C THR A 234 -35.74 -12.80 -26.78
N ALA A 235 -35.95 -12.41 -25.53
CA ALA A 235 -37.22 -11.86 -25.06
C ALA A 235 -37.32 -10.36 -25.33
N ASP A 236 -38.53 -9.87 -25.48
CA ASP A 236 -38.81 -8.44 -25.40
C ASP A 236 -38.30 -7.92 -24.04
N ALA A 237 -37.62 -6.77 -24.03
CA ALA A 237 -37.06 -6.18 -22.81
C ALA A 237 -38.10 -6.04 -21.70
N ALA A 238 -39.34 -5.69 -22.03
CA ALA A 238 -40.44 -5.63 -21.08
C ALA A 238 -40.79 -6.95 -20.40
N LYS A 239 -40.49 -8.08 -21.07
CA LYS A 239 -40.79 -9.45 -20.63
C LYS A 239 -39.55 -10.21 -20.16
N THR A 240 -38.37 -9.67 -20.40
CA THR A 240 -37.11 -10.29 -19.99
C THR A 240 -37.07 -10.49 -18.49
N LYS A 241 -36.81 -11.73 -18.06
CA LYS A 241 -36.59 -12.06 -16.66
C LYS A 241 -35.13 -11.97 -16.34
N LEU A 242 -34.80 -11.20 -15.30
CA LEU A 242 -33.47 -11.13 -14.73
C LEU A 242 -33.39 -12.11 -13.57
N ASN A 243 -32.61 -13.18 -13.74
CA ASN A 243 -32.39 -14.15 -12.68
C ASN A 243 -31.04 -13.87 -12.03
N ALA A 244 -31.06 -13.50 -10.76
CA ALA A 244 -29.82 -13.20 -10.02
C ALA A 244 -28.90 -14.43 -9.98
N LEU A 245 -27.66 -14.26 -10.43
CA LEU A 245 -26.60 -15.25 -10.33
C LEU A 245 -25.74 -15.00 -9.10
N THR A 246 -25.32 -13.76 -8.92
CA THR A 246 -24.58 -13.29 -7.74
C THR A 246 -25.21 -11.97 -7.32
N PRO A 247 -26.22 -12.01 -6.44
CA PRO A 247 -26.91 -10.81 -6.03
C PRO A 247 -26.01 -9.89 -5.20
N GLY A 248 -26.09 -8.59 -5.44
CA GLY A 248 -25.53 -7.55 -4.61
C GLY A 248 -26.62 -6.76 -3.91
N SER A 249 -26.45 -6.51 -2.63
CA SER A 249 -27.43 -5.79 -1.81
C SER A 249 -27.20 -4.29 -1.72
N SER A 250 -26.13 -3.76 -2.31
CA SER A 250 -25.72 -2.38 -2.10
C SER A 250 -25.23 -1.73 -3.39
N ILE A 251 -25.67 -0.50 -3.63
CA ILE A 251 -25.18 0.39 -4.68
C ILE A 251 -24.50 1.58 -3.98
N VAL A 252 -23.26 1.85 -4.32
CA VAL A 252 -22.48 3.02 -3.89
C VAL A 252 -22.35 3.97 -5.07
N VAL A 253 -22.93 5.16 -4.96
CA VAL A 253 -22.82 6.19 -5.97
C VAL A 253 -21.85 7.26 -5.51
N THR A 254 -20.84 7.52 -6.32
CA THR A 254 -19.89 8.62 -6.11
C THR A 254 -20.24 9.76 -7.06
N PRO A 255 -20.58 10.96 -6.54
CA PRO A 255 -20.80 12.13 -7.38
C PRO A 255 -19.54 12.48 -8.20
N THR A 256 -19.72 12.82 -9.47
CA THR A 256 -18.62 13.34 -10.32
C THR A 256 -18.37 14.83 -10.08
N ASP A 257 -19.38 15.52 -9.56
CA ASP A 257 -19.35 16.94 -9.26
C ASP A 257 -19.24 17.16 -7.74
N GLU A 258 -18.66 18.27 -7.35
CA GLU A 258 -18.66 18.66 -5.93
C GLU A 258 -20.03 19.24 -5.57
N VAL A 259 -20.78 18.54 -4.72
CA VAL A 259 -22.13 18.89 -4.35
C VAL A 259 -22.35 18.86 -2.83
N THR A 260 -23.31 19.66 -2.36
CA THR A 260 -23.74 19.64 -0.96
C THR A 260 -24.91 18.67 -0.78
N VAL A 261 -25.18 18.26 0.48
CA VAL A 261 -26.28 17.35 0.79
C VAL A 261 -27.62 17.94 0.30
N LYS A 262 -27.86 19.23 0.53
CA LYS A 262 -29.09 19.93 0.15
C LYS A 262 -29.29 19.98 -1.37
N ASP A 263 -28.22 20.20 -2.11
CA ASP A 263 -28.27 20.39 -3.56
C ASP A 263 -27.98 19.11 -4.34
N ASN A 264 -27.81 17.99 -3.62
CA ASN A 264 -27.42 16.73 -4.24
C ASN A 264 -28.63 16.02 -4.85
N VAL A 265 -28.46 15.63 -6.10
CA VAL A 265 -29.33 14.70 -6.80
C VAL A 265 -28.51 13.45 -7.13
N VAL A 266 -28.94 12.32 -6.61
CA VAL A 266 -28.23 11.05 -6.79
C VAL A 266 -28.94 10.22 -7.84
N TRP A 267 -28.27 10.05 -8.99
CA TRP A 267 -28.72 9.13 -10.01
C TRP A 267 -28.10 7.74 -9.79
N PHE A 268 -28.91 6.69 -9.94
CA PHE A 268 -28.42 5.32 -9.88
C PHE A 268 -29.21 4.40 -10.79
N VAL A 269 -28.62 3.29 -11.16
CA VAL A 269 -29.24 2.21 -11.94
C VAL A 269 -29.40 1.01 -11.03
N ALA A 270 -30.59 0.41 -10.99
CA ALA A 270 -30.89 -0.70 -10.10
C ALA A 270 -31.75 -1.78 -10.80
N ASN A 271 -31.70 -3.00 -10.29
CA ASN A 271 -32.57 -4.08 -10.70
C ASN A 271 -34.03 -3.73 -10.36
N PRO A 272 -34.98 -3.91 -11.28
CA PRO A 272 -36.40 -3.60 -11.01
C PRO A 272 -36.98 -4.38 -9.82
N GLY A 273 -37.70 -3.66 -8.97
CA GLY A 273 -38.30 -4.26 -7.79
C GLY A 273 -38.78 -3.21 -6.77
N THR A 274 -39.28 -3.71 -5.67
CA THR A 274 -39.59 -2.89 -4.50
C THR A 274 -38.65 -3.30 -3.37
N TYR A 275 -37.95 -2.31 -2.79
CA TYR A 275 -36.90 -2.52 -1.82
C TYR A 275 -37.14 -1.71 -0.54
N ASP A 276 -36.94 -2.34 0.60
CA ASP A 276 -36.69 -1.61 1.83
C ASP A 276 -35.20 -1.29 1.85
N VAL A 277 -34.86 -0.01 2.03
CA VAL A 277 -33.50 0.47 1.87
C VAL A 277 -33.01 1.27 3.07
N LYS A 278 -31.73 1.09 3.35
CA LYS A 278 -30.93 1.98 4.17
C LYS A 278 -30.08 2.84 3.23
N ILE A 279 -30.33 4.15 3.26
CA ILE A 279 -29.57 5.12 2.46
C ILE A 279 -28.58 5.80 3.39
N THR A 280 -27.29 5.77 3.04
CA THR A 280 -26.24 6.45 3.80
C THR A 280 -25.60 7.50 2.92
N VAL A 281 -25.72 8.78 3.30
CA VAL A 281 -24.99 9.88 2.66
C VAL A 281 -23.71 10.11 3.45
N ALA A 282 -22.59 9.68 2.89
CA ALA A 282 -21.28 9.89 3.49
C ALA A 282 -20.79 11.30 3.19
N THR A 283 -20.42 12.02 4.24
CA THR A 283 -19.80 13.34 4.18
C THR A 283 -18.44 13.32 4.90
N PRO A 284 -17.62 14.36 4.86
CA PRO A 284 -16.37 14.41 5.63
C PRO A 284 -16.56 14.20 7.14
N THR A 285 -17.64 14.73 7.71
CA THR A 285 -17.84 14.81 9.17
C THR A 285 -18.96 13.93 9.69
N TYR A 286 -19.88 13.49 8.84
CA TYR A 286 -21.03 12.68 9.25
C TYR A 286 -21.39 11.63 8.19
N ASP A 287 -21.92 10.50 8.65
CA ASP A 287 -22.76 9.62 7.85
C ASP A 287 -24.21 9.89 8.20
N LEU A 288 -24.99 10.42 7.24
CA LEU A 288 -26.43 10.64 7.40
C LEU A 288 -27.15 9.37 6.96
N VAL A 289 -27.90 8.77 7.86
CA VAL A 289 -28.52 7.46 7.66
C VAL A 289 -30.04 7.58 7.65
N PHE A 290 -30.63 7.10 6.56
CA PHE A 290 -32.08 7.12 6.32
C PHE A 290 -32.57 5.70 6.06
N GLU A 291 -33.56 5.24 6.82
CA GLU A 291 -34.27 4.00 6.54
C GLU A 291 -35.57 4.31 5.85
N ARG A 292 -35.82 3.71 4.71
CA ARG A 292 -37.01 3.92 3.89
C ARG A 292 -37.56 2.59 3.41
N GLN A 293 -38.86 2.44 3.46
CA GLN A 293 -39.54 1.26 2.97
C GLN A 293 -40.16 1.53 1.61
N GLY A 294 -40.25 0.48 0.79
CA GLY A 294 -40.96 0.48 -0.44
C GLY A 294 -40.40 1.35 -1.56
N LEU A 295 -39.08 1.49 -1.65
CA LEU A 295 -38.45 2.12 -2.82
C LEU A 295 -38.75 1.28 -4.07
N VAL A 296 -39.57 1.83 -4.95
CA VAL A 296 -39.96 1.16 -6.22
C VAL A 296 -38.98 1.55 -7.31
N VAL A 297 -38.31 0.56 -7.88
CA VAL A 297 -37.52 0.70 -9.11
C VAL A 297 -38.26 0.01 -10.24
N SER A 298 -38.73 0.77 -11.21
CA SER A 298 -39.47 0.22 -12.34
C SER A 298 -38.55 0.13 -13.56
N ARG A 299 -38.65 -0.97 -14.30
CA ARG A 299 -37.88 -1.19 -15.54
C ARG A 299 -38.13 -0.05 -16.52
N SER A 300 -37.04 0.42 -17.16
CA SER A 300 -37.07 1.46 -18.17
C SER A 300 -37.77 2.76 -17.72
N LYS A 301 -37.82 3.01 -16.42
CA LYS A 301 -38.45 4.22 -15.87
C LYS A 301 -37.56 4.89 -14.85
N ILE A 302 -37.67 6.20 -14.77
CA ILE A 302 -37.04 7.01 -13.73
C ILE A 302 -38.03 7.08 -12.55
N THR A 303 -37.57 6.68 -11.39
CA THR A 303 -38.28 6.86 -10.14
C THR A 303 -37.59 7.98 -9.35
N SER A 304 -38.30 9.03 -8.99
CA SER A 304 -37.73 10.25 -8.39
C SER A 304 -38.23 10.49 -6.97
N PRO A 305 -37.89 9.66 -5.99
CA PRO A 305 -38.27 9.87 -4.62
C PRO A 305 -37.50 11.01 -3.97
N THR A 306 -38.16 11.82 -3.15
CA THR A 306 -37.52 12.77 -2.26
C THR A 306 -37.38 12.13 -0.86
N VAL A 307 -36.17 12.14 -0.35
CA VAL A 307 -35.86 11.66 1.02
C VAL A 307 -35.94 12.85 1.97
N HIS A 308 -37.01 12.91 2.73
CA HIS A 308 -37.21 13.91 3.78
C HIS A 308 -36.45 13.50 5.03
N PHE A 309 -35.71 14.43 5.65
CA PHE A 309 -35.11 14.19 6.96
C PHE A 309 -36.19 14.08 8.03
N LYS A 310 -36.15 13.02 8.83
CA LYS A 310 -37.10 12.72 9.90
C LYS A 310 -36.38 12.60 11.25
N GLU A 311 -37.11 12.73 12.33
CA GLU A 311 -36.61 12.58 13.71
C GLU A 311 -35.93 11.20 13.95
N ALA A 312 -36.43 10.16 13.28
CA ALA A 312 -35.86 8.80 13.36
C ALA A 312 -34.54 8.62 12.56
N ASP A 313 -34.21 9.56 11.68
CA ASP A 313 -32.97 9.48 10.90
C ASP A 313 -31.77 9.85 11.78
N THR A 314 -30.67 9.19 11.56
CA THR A 314 -29.49 9.35 12.39
C THR A 314 -28.36 10.05 11.62
N ALA A 315 -27.56 10.80 12.36
CA ALA A 315 -26.31 11.38 11.86
C ALA A 315 -25.18 10.88 12.74
N VAL A 316 -24.39 9.97 12.18
CA VAL A 316 -23.25 9.40 12.87
C VAL A 316 -22.04 10.29 12.62
N SER A 317 -21.53 10.93 13.69
CA SER A 317 -20.34 11.77 13.59
C SER A 317 -19.11 10.91 13.33
N HIS A 318 -18.22 11.42 12.48
CA HIS A 318 -16.89 10.86 12.29
C HIS A 318 -15.85 11.42 13.27
N ASP A 319 -16.27 12.31 14.17
CA ASP A 319 -15.39 12.86 15.19
C ASP A 319 -14.84 11.76 16.09
N VAL A 320 -13.57 11.86 16.41
CA VAL A 320 -12.92 10.99 17.39
C VAL A 320 -12.70 11.75 18.68
N ILE A 321 -13.40 11.38 19.73
CA ILE A 321 -13.27 11.98 21.05
C ILE A 321 -12.38 11.09 21.92
N LEU A 322 -11.28 11.66 22.41
CA LEU A 322 -10.34 10.99 23.31
C LEU A 322 -10.74 11.33 24.76
N ALA A 323 -11.01 10.28 25.54
CA ALA A 323 -11.22 10.41 26.96
C ALA A 323 -9.91 10.77 27.70
N GLU A 324 -10.01 11.16 28.96
CA GLU A 324 -8.83 11.38 29.80
C GLU A 324 -7.99 10.10 29.91
N GLY A 325 -6.68 10.24 29.66
CA GLY A 325 -5.76 9.08 29.62
C GLY A 325 -5.83 8.23 28.37
N GLU A 326 -6.72 8.54 27.42
CA GLU A 326 -6.82 7.81 26.17
C GLU A 326 -5.91 8.39 25.10
N SER A 327 -5.24 7.50 24.37
CA SER A 327 -4.40 7.86 23.23
C SER A 327 -5.00 7.37 21.91
N TRP A 328 -4.66 8.08 20.83
CA TRP A 328 -4.91 7.66 19.46
C TRP A 328 -3.58 7.51 18.73
N VAL A 329 -3.38 6.40 18.03
CA VAL A 329 -2.13 6.10 17.33
C VAL A 329 -2.43 5.60 15.92
N ASN A 330 -1.68 6.06 14.95
CA ASN A 330 -1.63 5.51 13.61
C ASN A 330 -0.18 5.33 13.17
N THR A 331 0.24 4.10 13.02
CA THR A 331 1.51 3.74 12.39
C THR A 331 1.30 3.62 10.91
N LEU A 332 2.06 4.37 10.13
CA LEU A 332 1.94 4.39 8.69
C LEU A 332 2.67 3.20 8.07
N SER A 333 2.03 2.62 7.08
CA SER A 333 2.51 1.46 6.33
C SER A 333 2.07 1.57 4.88
N TYR A 334 2.58 0.68 4.04
CA TYR A 334 2.17 0.58 2.63
C TYR A 334 0.65 0.46 2.43
N SER A 335 -0.04 -0.28 3.29
CA SER A 335 -1.46 -0.57 3.14
C SER A 335 -2.37 0.61 3.49
N ASN A 336 -1.94 1.51 4.38
CA ASN A 336 -2.73 2.64 4.86
C ASN A 336 -2.21 4.00 4.42
N CYS A 337 -1.26 4.06 3.46
CA CYS A 337 -0.74 5.32 2.96
C CYS A 337 -1.72 6.02 2.00
N LEU A 338 -1.65 7.35 1.98
CA LEU A 338 -2.32 8.18 0.97
C LEU A 338 -1.55 8.12 -0.35
N SER A 339 -2.25 8.24 -1.47
CA SER A 339 -1.64 8.24 -2.81
C SER A 339 -2.43 9.14 -3.76
N SER A 340 -1.91 9.37 -4.97
CA SER A 340 -2.62 10.12 -6.02
C SER A 340 -3.99 9.52 -6.37
N SER A 341 -4.13 8.20 -6.24
CA SER A 341 -5.39 7.47 -6.42
C SER A 341 -6.21 7.30 -5.14
N LYS A 342 -5.59 7.50 -3.96
CA LYS A 342 -6.22 7.40 -2.65
C LYS A 342 -6.00 8.69 -1.87
N ARG A 343 -6.74 9.73 -2.24
CA ARG A 343 -6.62 11.06 -1.62
C ARG A 343 -7.19 11.15 -0.21
N SER A 344 -8.01 10.19 0.19
CA SER A 344 -8.55 10.04 1.54
C SER A 344 -8.36 8.60 2.01
N GLN A 345 -7.90 8.43 3.24
CA GLN A 345 -7.65 7.13 3.85
C GLN A 345 -8.02 7.18 5.33
N LYS A 346 -8.66 6.10 5.82
CA LYS A 346 -8.92 5.95 7.25
C LYS A 346 -7.66 5.52 7.98
N TRP A 347 -7.29 6.26 9.01
CA TRP A 347 -6.17 6.04 9.91
C TRP A 347 -6.63 5.79 11.33
N GLY A 348 -5.84 5.08 12.10
CA GLY A 348 -6.06 4.71 13.48
C GLY A 348 -5.89 3.22 13.68
N ASN A 349 -4.98 2.83 14.57
CA ASN A 349 -4.70 1.43 14.88
C ASN A 349 -5.90 0.76 15.58
N ASN A 350 -6.74 1.56 16.28
CA ASN A 350 -8.00 1.09 16.87
C ASN A 350 -9.15 1.18 15.85
N PRO A 351 -9.72 0.05 15.39
CA PRO A 351 -10.78 0.04 14.39
C PRO A 351 -12.05 0.83 14.79
N SER A 352 -12.32 0.96 16.09
CA SER A 352 -13.49 1.69 16.60
C SER A 352 -13.30 3.21 16.64
N LYS A 353 -12.07 3.71 16.44
CA LYS A 353 -11.71 5.13 16.49
C LYS A 353 -10.87 5.55 15.29
N GLN A 354 -11.25 5.06 14.12
CA GLN A 354 -10.60 5.46 12.89
C GLN A 354 -11.07 6.84 12.42
N MET A 355 -10.14 7.64 11.90
CA MET A 355 -10.35 8.96 11.33
C MET A 355 -9.93 8.97 9.87
N ALA A 356 -10.73 9.54 9.00
CA ALA A 356 -10.34 9.79 7.63
C ALA A 356 -9.39 11.00 7.53
N PHE A 357 -8.29 10.81 6.83
CA PHE A 357 -7.31 11.86 6.53
C PHE A 357 -7.27 12.11 5.04
N SER A 358 -7.12 13.37 4.68
CA SER A 358 -6.96 13.81 3.30
C SER A 358 -5.66 14.60 3.14
N LEU A 359 -5.11 14.54 1.92
CA LEU A 359 -3.90 15.24 1.55
C LEU A 359 -4.23 16.25 0.44
N ALA A 360 -3.99 17.54 0.71
CA ALA A 360 -4.03 18.60 -0.28
C ALA A 360 -2.62 18.95 -0.73
N TYR A 361 -2.43 18.97 -2.03
CA TYR A 361 -1.17 19.31 -2.67
C TYR A 361 -1.44 20.20 -3.89
N PRO A 362 -0.86 21.41 -3.95
CA PRO A 362 -1.06 22.31 -5.06
C PRO A 362 -0.11 21.97 -6.22
N GLY A 363 -0.37 20.92 -6.97
CA GLY A 363 0.41 20.51 -8.13
C GLY A 363 -0.49 20.18 -9.32
N SER A 364 0.01 20.35 -10.53
CA SER A 364 -0.71 20.05 -11.78
C SER A 364 -0.38 18.65 -12.31
N GLY A 365 -1.39 17.81 -12.44
CA GLY A 365 -1.47 16.74 -13.46
C GLY A 365 -0.62 15.47 -13.33
N ASN A 366 0.51 15.45 -12.62
CA ASN A 366 1.35 14.26 -12.39
C ASN A 366 1.71 14.08 -10.90
N ASP A 367 0.77 14.36 -10.05
CA ASP A 367 0.93 14.41 -8.60
C ASP A 367 1.05 13.00 -8.00
N ASN A 368 2.25 12.46 -7.93
CA ASN A 368 2.54 11.27 -7.16
C ASN A 368 2.56 11.60 -5.67
N TYR A 369 1.39 11.59 -5.04
CA TYR A 369 1.27 11.62 -3.59
C TYR A 369 1.66 10.26 -3.03
N GLY A 370 2.38 10.26 -1.91
CA GLY A 370 2.64 9.08 -1.13
C GLY A 370 3.16 7.90 -1.95
N SER A 371 4.46 7.76 -2.07
CA SER A 371 5.02 6.63 -2.81
C SER A 371 5.06 5.40 -1.91
N SER A 372 4.25 4.41 -2.27
CA SER A 372 4.32 3.06 -1.73
C SER A 372 5.69 2.38 -1.97
N ALA A 373 6.46 2.83 -2.95
CA ALA A 373 7.73 2.21 -3.33
C ALA A 373 8.83 2.32 -2.26
N TYR A 374 8.68 3.21 -1.30
CA TYR A 374 9.67 3.44 -0.24
C TYR A 374 9.31 2.84 1.12
N ALA A 375 8.10 2.32 1.28
CA ALA A 375 7.71 1.60 2.50
C ALA A 375 8.58 0.35 2.71
N ASP A 376 8.95 -0.35 1.63
CA ASP A 376 9.82 -1.53 1.67
C ASP A 376 11.28 -1.19 2.04
N ALA A 377 11.69 0.06 1.89
CA ALA A 377 13.01 0.55 2.28
C ALA A 377 13.07 1.10 3.73
N GLY A 378 12.01 0.87 4.52
CA GLY A 378 11.90 1.37 5.90
C GLY A 378 11.34 2.78 6.02
N TYR A 379 10.90 3.40 4.91
CA TYR A 379 10.25 4.71 4.88
C TYR A 379 8.74 4.52 4.89
N ALA A 380 8.09 4.98 5.95
CA ALA A 380 6.69 4.63 6.17
C ALA A 380 5.74 5.35 5.20
N GLN A 381 5.96 6.61 4.90
CA GLN A 381 5.19 7.34 3.88
C GLN A 381 5.83 8.67 3.50
N LEU A 382 5.93 8.95 2.22
CA LEU A 382 6.16 10.30 1.72
C LEU A 382 4.82 11.03 1.63
N LEU A 383 4.69 12.20 2.25
CA LEU A 383 3.52 13.07 2.12
C LEU A 383 3.38 13.61 0.70
N ALA A 384 4.52 13.86 0.04
CA ALA A 384 4.55 14.19 -1.37
C ALA A 384 5.86 13.68 -1.98
N TYR A 385 5.78 12.98 -3.13
CA TYR A 385 6.96 12.41 -3.79
C TYR A 385 7.84 13.48 -4.46
N GLN A 386 7.23 14.51 -5.00
CA GLN A 386 7.90 15.62 -5.69
C GLN A 386 7.24 16.94 -5.30
N ALA A 387 7.37 17.33 -4.03
CA ALA A 387 6.82 18.60 -3.57
C ALA A 387 7.56 19.78 -4.23
N ILE A 388 6.80 20.73 -4.72
CA ILE A 388 7.30 21.89 -5.46
C ILE A 388 7.82 22.92 -4.46
N GLN A 389 8.99 23.50 -4.73
CA GLN A 389 9.58 24.59 -3.95
C GLN A 389 8.55 25.71 -3.72
N GLY A 390 8.45 26.18 -2.49
CA GLY A 390 7.55 27.27 -2.09
C GLY A 390 6.06 26.92 -2.09
N LYS A 391 5.67 25.66 -2.36
CA LYS A 391 4.29 25.20 -2.25
C LYS A 391 4.05 24.44 -0.94
N LYS A 392 2.83 24.52 -0.42
CA LYS A 392 2.46 23.84 0.83
C LYS A 392 1.93 22.45 0.55
N VAL A 393 2.30 21.50 1.40
CA VAL A 393 1.68 20.18 1.49
C VAL A 393 0.83 20.16 2.76
N ILE A 394 -0.44 19.82 2.67
CA ILE A 394 -1.38 19.87 3.79
C ILE A 394 -2.01 18.49 3.99
N LEU A 395 -1.73 17.90 5.13
CA LEU A 395 -2.41 16.70 5.62
C LEU A 395 -3.42 17.11 6.69
N SER A 396 -4.68 16.75 6.52
CA SER A 396 -5.71 17.10 7.49
C SER A 396 -6.65 15.94 7.79
N SER A 397 -7.14 15.85 9.02
CA SER A 397 -8.28 15.00 9.33
C SER A 397 -9.55 15.57 8.67
N GLU A 398 -10.48 14.70 8.27
CA GLU A 398 -11.71 15.13 7.61
C GLU A 398 -12.78 15.53 8.62
N ALA A 399 -12.78 14.92 9.80
CA ALA A 399 -13.62 15.32 10.93
C ALA A 399 -12.75 15.79 12.11
N ALA A 400 -13.37 16.22 13.19
CA ALA A 400 -12.69 16.76 14.35
C ALA A 400 -12.17 15.65 15.28
N PHE A 401 -11.09 15.96 15.97
CA PHE A 401 -10.66 15.27 17.17
C PHE A 401 -11.03 16.09 18.40
N GLY A 402 -11.50 15.43 19.45
CA GLY A 402 -11.72 16.02 20.76
C GLY A 402 -10.74 15.46 21.78
N GLY A 403 -10.33 16.29 22.75
CA GLY A 403 -9.44 15.90 23.83
C GLY A 403 -7.97 15.81 23.45
N ILE A 404 -7.53 16.48 22.35
CA ILE A 404 -6.10 16.53 21.98
C ILE A 404 -5.35 17.45 22.94
N LYS A 405 -4.44 16.89 23.71
CA LYS A 405 -3.53 17.62 24.62
C LYS A 405 -2.08 17.56 24.16
N LEU A 406 -1.73 16.51 23.39
CA LEU A 406 -0.38 16.29 22.88
C LEU A 406 -0.47 15.66 21.48
N VAL A 407 0.32 16.17 20.54
CA VAL A 407 0.55 15.55 19.24
C VAL A 407 1.98 15.05 19.20
N LYS A 408 2.18 13.75 18.90
CA LYS A 408 3.46 13.17 18.53
C LYS A 408 3.41 12.86 17.03
N ALA A 409 4.40 13.30 16.30
CA ALA A 409 4.55 12.99 14.89
C ALA A 409 5.99 12.59 14.56
N ASN A 410 6.17 11.45 13.90
CA ASN A 410 7.43 11.04 13.34
C ASN A 410 7.58 11.70 11.98
N LEU A 411 8.46 12.68 11.86
CA LEU A 411 8.58 13.56 10.69
C LEU A 411 10.00 13.56 10.16
N GLY A 412 10.13 13.73 8.83
CA GLY A 412 11.41 13.83 8.16
C GLY A 412 11.31 14.37 6.74
N ILE A 413 12.44 14.45 6.05
CA ILE A 413 12.53 14.78 4.64
C ILE A 413 13.54 13.82 4.01
N TYR A 414 13.14 13.11 2.95
CA TYR A 414 14.00 12.13 2.26
C TYR A 414 15.07 12.78 1.38
N THR A 415 14.86 13.99 0.88
CA THR A 415 15.82 14.66 -0.04
C THR A 415 16.97 15.28 0.73
N ASN A 416 18.22 14.92 0.42
CA ASN A 416 19.44 15.48 1.06
C ASN A 416 19.44 16.99 1.02
N ASP A 417 19.80 17.59 2.15
CA ASP A 417 19.96 19.05 2.36
C ASP A 417 18.69 19.88 2.07
N ALA A 418 17.60 19.25 1.63
CA ALA A 418 16.32 19.93 1.48
C ALA A 418 15.78 20.29 2.86
N THR A 419 15.21 21.48 2.97
CA THR A 419 14.59 21.91 4.22
C THR A 419 13.11 22.20 4.03
N GLY A 420 12.32 21.92 5.06
CA GLY A 420 10.91 22.24 5.14
C GLY A 420 10.50 22.57 6.58
N THR A 421 9.47 23.37 6.71
CA THR A 421 8.89 23.69 8.02
C THR A 421 7.57 22.95 8.18
N PHE A 422 7.53 22.08 9.16
CA PHE A 422 6.32 21.34 9.53
C PHE A 422 5.60 22.11 10.64
N THR A 423 4.33 22.43 10.42
CA THR A 423 3.48 23.15 11.37
C THR A 423 2.27 22.29 11.70
N VAL A 424 2.03 22.08 12.99
CA VAL A 424 0.87 21.35 13.51
C VAL A 424 -0.13 22.32 14.08
N SER A 425 -1.40 22.17 13.71
CA SER A 425 -2.50 23.01 14.14
C SER A 425 -3.77 22.20 14.39
N LEU A 426 -4.69 22.77 15.16
CA LEU A 426 -6.10 22.39 15.22
C LEU A 426 -6.92 23.48 14.54
N GLU A 427 -7.90 23.09 13.73
CA GLU A 427 -8.84 23.99 13.07
C GLU A 427 -10.25 23.79 13.62
N ASP A 428 -10.86 24.86 14.12
CA ASP A 428 -12.26 24.90 14.55
C ASP A 428 -12.97 25.98 13.75
N GLY A 429 -13.81 25.56 12.81
CA GLY A 429 -14.41 26.44 11.80
C GLY A 429 -13.31 27.16 10.98
N ASP A 430 -13.40 28.48 10.93
CA ASP A 430 -12.45 29.31 10.19
C ASP A 430 -11.18 29.69 11.01
N LYS A 431 -11.08 29.19 12.23
CA LYS A 431 -9.95 29.51 13.12
C LYS A 431 -8.93 28.38 13.12
N SER A 432 -7.67 28.77 13.02
CA SER A 432 -6.53 27.84 13.12
C SER A 432 -5.72 28.13 14.38
N TYR A 433 -5.51 27.11 15.19
CA TYR A 433 -4.79 27.16 16.47
C TYR A 433 -3.49 26.39 16.33
N LYS A 434 -2.38 27.10 16.19
CA LYS A 434 -1.04 26.51 16.03
C LYS A 434 -0.59 25.87 17.34
N LEU A 435 -0.27 24.57 17.30
CA LEU A 435 0.32 23.83 18.41
C LEU A 435 1.85 23.96 18.43
N GLY A 436 2.46 24.00 17.26
CA GLY A 436 3.90 24.16 17.15
C GLY A 436 4.39 24.02 15.71
N SER A 437 5.69 24.26 15.54
CA SER A 437 6.36 24.03 14.26
C SER A 437 7.81 23.62 14.45
N VAL A 438 8.34 22.85 13.50
CA VAL A 438 9.73 22.41 13.45
C VAL A 438 10.27 22.55 12.03
N LYS A 439 11.51 23.02 11.92
CA LYS A 439 12.25 23.03 10.66
C LYS A 439 13.11 21.78 10.59
N ILE A 440 12.99 21.03 9.50
CA ILE A 440 13.69 19.77 9.29
C ILE A 440 14.59 19.90 8.07
N THR A 441 15.82 19.37 8.18
CA THR A 441 16.74 19.19 7.06
C THR A 441 16.75 17.73 6.68
N GLY A 442 16.64 17.44 5.37
CA GLY A 442 16.49 16.09 4.84
C GLY A 442 17.78 15.29 4.79
N ASN A 443 17.60 13.99 4.76
CA ASN A 443 18.64 12.98 4.59
C ASN A 443 18.09 11.80 3.80
N ASN A 444 18.79 11.35 2.75
CA ASN A 444 18.36 10.25 1.89
C ASN A 444 18.43 8.88 2.59
N ASP A 445 19.28 8.70 3.59
CA ASP A 445 19.57 7.36 4.11
C ASP A 445 18.40 6.76 4.89
N ASN A 446 17.63 7.58 5.61
CA ASN A 446 16.52 7.12 6.44
C ASN A 446 15.39 8.13 6.64
N CYS A 447 15.25 9.11 5.77
CA CYS A 447 14.33 10.25 5.91
C CYS A 447 14.56 11.09 7.17
N ASN A 448 15.51 10.79 8.02
CA ASN A 448 15.72 11.39 9.36
C ASN A 448 14.44 11.46 10.19
N GLY A 449 13.60 10.43 10.10
CA GLY A 449 12.35 10.36 10.84
C GLY A 449 12.57 10.44 12.35
N VAL A 450 12.30 11.61 12.91
CA VAL A 450 12.43 11.89 14.33
C VAL A 450 11.05 12.15 14.92
N ASN A 451 10.84 11.67 16.15
CA ASN A 451 9.62 11.97 16.88
C ASN A 451 9.65 13.41 17.43
N TYR A 452 8.69 14.20 16.98
CA TYR A 452 8.45 15.55 17.47
C TYR A 452 7.18 15.59 18.31
N TYR A 453 7.19 16.35 19.39
CA TYR A 453 6.10 16.48 20.34
C TYR A 453 5.61 17.92 20.36
N PHE A 454 4.31 18.11 20.17
CA PHE A 454 3.65 19.41 20.14
C PHE A 454 2.57 19.42 21.23
N ALA A 455 2.87 20.03 22.35
CA ALA A 455 1.89 20.19 23.43
C ALA A 455 0.79 21.19 23.01
N ASN A 456 -0.44 20.86 23.27
CA ASN A 456 -1.55 21.76 23.03
C ASN A 456 -1.71 22.73 24.21
N THR A 457 -1.16 23.91 24.07
CA THR A 457 -1.25 25.02 25.05
C THR A 457 -2.27 26.08 24.63
N THR A 458 -3.05 25.83 23.58
CA THR A 458 -3.96 26.83 22.99
C THR A 458 -5.27 26.99 23.79
N GLY A 459 -5.58 26.03 24.67
CA GLY A 459 -6.87 25.95 25.37
C GLY A 459 -8.01 25.39 24.51
N VAL A 460 -7.76 25.05 23.24
CA VAL A 460 -8.72 24.45 22.31
C VAL A 460 -8.38 22.98 22.14
N GLU A 461 -9.17 22.10 22.70
CA GLU A 461 -8.96 20.64 22.65
C GLU A 461 -9.81 19.94 21.59
N TYR A 462 -10.61 20.67 20.83
CA TYR A 462 -11.48 20.14 19.78
C TYR A 462 -11.25 20.86 18.47
N GLY A 463 -11.08 20.10 17.39
CA GLY A 463 -10.89 20.65 16.05
C GLY A 463 -10.32 19.63 15.09
N ARG A 464 -10.30 19.98 13.80
CA ARG A 464 -9.62 19.19 12.78
C ARG A 464 -8.11 19.27 12.99
N PHE A 465 -7.44 18.14 12.97
CA PHE A 465 -5.99 18.10 12.95
C PHE A 465 -5.46 18.52 11.56
N VAL A 466 -4.47 19.39 11.55
CA VAL A 466 -3.81 19.85 10.32
C VAL A 466 -2.29 19.84 10.50
N LEU A 467 -1.61 19.13 9.61
CA LEU A 467 -0.15 19.19 9.46
C LEU A 467 0.16 19.86 8.12
N THR A 468 0.81 21.00 8.17
CA THR A 468 1.27 21.75 7.00
C THR A 468 2.77 21.63 6.87
N VAL A 469 3.27 21.31 5.67
CA VAL A 469 4.68 21.42 5.32
C VAL A 469 4.84 22.60 4.37
N ASP A 470 5.58 23.59 4.77
CA ASP A 470 5.84 24.79 3.98
C ASP A 470 7.33 25.16 3.94
N SER A 471 7.64 26.27 3.28
CA SER A 471 9.02 26.76 3.15
C SER A 471 9.99 25.70 2.58
N LEU A 472 9.51 24.89 1.63
CA LEU A 472 10.33 23.88 0.95
C LEU A 472 11.45 24.55 0.17
N SER A 473 12.72 24.17 0.43
CA SER A 473 13.91 24.86 -0.08
C SER A 473 14.33 24.46 -1.48
N THR A 474 13.89 23.30 -1.96
CA THR A 474 14.26 22.75 -3.27
C THR A 474 13.04 22.21 -4.02
N GLU A 475 13.15 22.12 -5.35
CA GLU A 475 12.25 21.28 -6.14
C GLU A 475 12.48 19.79 -5.79
N ASN A 476 11.44 19.00 -5.92
CA ASN A 476 11.46 17.55 -5.59
C ASN A 476 11.77 17.23 -4.11
N CYS A 477 11.50 18.18 -3.21
CA CYS A 477 11.54 17.90 -1.78
C CYS A 477 10.51 16.81 -1.44
N ARG A 478 10.89 15.84 -0.61
CA ARG A 478 10.06 14.66 -0.28
C ARG A 478 9.79 14.62 1.23
N PRO A 479 8.81 15.41 1.73
CA PRO A 479 8.42 15.35 3.13
C PRO A 479 7.74 14.02 3.46
N TYR A 480 7.97 13.55 4.67
CA TYR A 480 7.58 12.22 5.10
C TYR A 480 6.99 12.23 6.52
N ILE A 481 6.09 11.27 6.79
CA ILE A 481 5.53 10.98 8.09
C ILE A 481 5.55 9.47 8.35
N GLY A 482 6.08 9.03 9.51
CA GLY A 482 6.15 7.62 9.88
C GLY A 482 5.07 7.20 10.87
N GLU A 483 4.76 8.04 11.82
CA GLU A 483 3.72 7.83 12.83
C GLU A 483 3.05 9.15 13.15
N LEU A 484 1.76 9.08 13.42
CA LEU A 484 1.00 10.18 14.02
C LEU A 484 0.26 9.63 15.24
N SER A 485 0.41 10.28 16.36
CA SER A 485 -0.34 9.92 17.55
C SER A 485 -0.74 11.13 18.40
N PHE A 486 -1.86 10.98 19.09
CA PHE A 486 -2.39 11.99 20.00
C PHE A 486 -2.44 11.41 21.41
N ASN A 487 -2.07 12.23 22.40
CA ASN A 487 -2.03 11.86 23.80
C ASN A 487 -1.26 10.54 24.05
N SER A 488 -0.18 10.30 23.30
CA SER A 488 0.66 9.11 23.49
C SER A 488 1.41 9.16 24.82
N ALA A 489 1.78 7.98 25.32
CA ALA A 489 2.72 7.88 26.42
C ALA A 489 4.06 8.57 26.07
N PRO A 490 4.82 9.04 27.05
CA PRO A 490 6.16 9.56 26.82
C PRO A 490 7.10 8.48 26.29
N GLU A 491 8.27 8.88 25.83
CA GLU A 491 9.35 7.97 25.45
C GLU A 491 10.53 8.18 26.40
N VAL A 492 11.13 7.07 26.82
CA VAL A 492 12.39 7.04 27.59
C VAL A 492 13.35 6.11 26.85
N VAL A 493 14.46 6.66 26.36
CA VAL A 493 15.43 5.89 25.58
C VAL A 493 16.84 6.18 26.05
N PHE A 494 17.53 5.14 26.48
CA PHE A 494 18.96 5.20 26.77
C PHE A 494 19.77 5.03 25.49
N ALA A 495 20.85 5.77 25.33
CA ALA A 495 21.83 5.54 24.27
C ALA A 495 22.52 4.19 24.40
N GLU A 496 22.67 3.71 25.63
CA GLU A 496 23.22 2.39 25.98
C GLU A 496 22.34 1.76 27.06
N SER A 497 21.96 0.50 26.88
CA SER A 497 21.15 -0.24 27.88
C SER A 497 21.98 -0.90 28.99
N VAL A 498 23.28 -1.06 28.75
CA VAL A 498 24.23 -1.65 29.72
C VAL A 498 25.50 -0.83 29.72
N VAL A 499 25.94 -0.43 30.89
CA VAL A 499 27.23 0.24 31.09
C VAL A 499 28.09 -0.58 32.02
N LYS A 500 29.41 -0.62 31.72
CA LYS A 500 30.40 -1.31 32.50
C LYS A 500 31.33 -0.29 33.14
N VAL A 501 31.55 -0.43 34.43
CA VAL A 501 32.45 0.43 35.18
C VAL A 501 33.48 -0.40 35.94
N ASP A 502 34.67 0.18 36.14
CA ASP A 502 35.75 -0.42 36.90
C ASP A 502 35.36 -0.57 38.40
N LYS A 503 36.14 -1.35 39.07
CA LYS A 503 36.01 -1.55 40.53
C LYS A 503 36.17 -0.30 41.39
N ILE A 504 36.77 0.75 40.86
CA ILE A 504 36.96 2.00 41.60
C ILE A 504 35.67 2.83 41.69
N ALA A 505 35.57 3.65 42.73
CA ALA A 505 34.47 4.62 42.85
C ALA A 505 34.53 5.65 41.72
N GLY A 506 33.38 6.04 41.21
CA GLY A 506 33.31 7.04 40.14
C GLY A 506 31.90 7.54 39.87
N SER A 507 31.80 8.64 39.14
CA SER A 507 30.54 9.20 38.64
C SER A 507 30.61 9.29 37.11
N PHE A 508 29.55 8.84 36.45
CA PHE A 508 29.49 8.66 35.00
C PHE A 508 28.17 9.21 34.44
N GLU A 509 28.15 9.54 33.20
CA GLU A 509 26.95 10.01 32.50
C GLU A 509 26.60 9.11 31.33
N VAL A 510 25.32 8.89 31.10
CA VAL A 510 24.78 8.28 29.88
C VAL A 510 23.64 9.14 29.37
N VAL A 511 23.55 9.29 28.04
CA VAL A 511 22.43 10.00 27.41
C VAL A 511 21.15 9.19 27.64
N CYS A 512 20.13 9.84 28.15
CA CYS A 512 18.80 9.29 28.36
C CYS A 512 17.76 10.29 27.83
N ASP A 513 17.29 10.08 26.63
CA ASP A 513 16.28 10.92 26.01
C ASP A 513 14.91 10.64 26.61
N VAL A 514 14.30 11.67 27.21
CA VAL A 514 12.92 11.64 27.68
C VAL A 514 12.10 12.64 26.90
N LYS A 515 11.09 12.18 26.17
CA LYS A 515 10.24 13.01 25.32
C LYS A 515 8.77 12.80 25.63
N GLY A 516 7.96 13.86 25.53
CA GLY A 516 6.51 13.81 25.78
C GLY A 516 6.12 13.69 27.26
N ALA A 517 7.07 13.84 28.19
CA ALA A 517 6.77 13.90 29.62
C ALA A 517 6.17 15.24 30.00
N ASN A 518 5.29 15.26 31.01
CA ASN A 518 4.68 16.47 31.57
C ASN A 518 5.21 16.83 32.97
N ALA A 519 6.17 16.07 33.46
CA ALA A 519 6.90 16.29 34.70
C ALA A 519 8.31 15.72 34.59
N ASP A 520 9.20 16.08 35.53
CA ASP A 520 10.53 15.50 35.59
C ASP A 520 10.46 13.98 35.83
N PRO A 521 11.32 13.21 35.17
CA PRO A 521 11.33 11.76 35.30
C PRO A 521 11.71 11.31 36.71
N GLU A 522 11.07 10.27 37.19
CA GLU A 522 11.43 9.58 38.42
C GLU A 522 12.60 8.61 38.14
N VAL A 523 13.65 8.68 38.96
CA VAL A 523 14.80 7.77 38.88
C VAL A 523 14.80 6.86 40.08
N THR A 524 14.86 5.56 39.83
CA THR A 524 14.93 4.55 40.89
C THR A 524 16.11 3.60 40.64
N VAL A 525 16.73 3.12 41.71
CA VAL A 525 17.80 2.11 41.69
C VAL A 525 17.27 0.84 42.31
N SER A 526 17.63 -0.32 41.72
CA SER A 526 17.23 -1.62 42.21
C SER A 526 17.67 -1.82 43.69
N GLU A 527 16.86 -2.52 44.49
CA GLU A 527 17.06 -2.66 45.93
C GLU A 527 18.43 -3.23 46.28
N ASP A 528 18.89 -4.20 45.51
CA ASP A 528 20.19 -4.87 45.66
C ASP A 528 21.39 -3.98 45.37
N ALA A 529 21.16 -2.86 44.67
CA ALA A 529 22.19 -1.92 44.28
C ALA A 529 22.22 -0.61 45.08
N LYS A 530 21.20 -0.32 45.90
CA LYS A 530 21.10 0.94 46.66
C LYS A 530 22.29 1.25 47.57
N GLY A 531 23.00 0.22 48.02
CA GLY A 531 24.18 0.38 48.89
C GLY A 531 25.44 0.85 48.17
N TRP A 532 25.46 0.80 46.81
CA TRP A 532 26.67 1.09 46.05
C TRP A 532 26.43 1.88 44.77
N LEU A 533 25.19 2.02 44.33
CA LEU A 533 24.79 2.72 43.09
C LEU A 533 23.80 3.81 43.49
N THR A 534 24.02 5.01 43.02
CA THR A 534 23.05 6.13 43.05
C THR A 534 22.92 6.72 41.67
N ALA A 535 21.76 7.32 41.37
CA ALA A 535 21.52 7.93 40.07
C ALA A 535 20.62 9.15 40.17
N SER A 536 20.78 10.07 39.24
CA SER A 536 19.93 11.26 39.05
C SER A 536 19.82 11.61 37.59
N TYR A 537 18.71 12.22 37.21
CA TYR A 537 18.45 12.65 35.83
C TYR A 537 18.40 14.17 35.73
N ALA A 538 19.08 14.74 34.77
CA ALA A 538 19.02 16.16 34.44
C ALA A 538 19.41 16.38 32.95
N ASP A 539 18.77 17.32 32.27
CA ASP A 539 19.13 17.83 30.94
C ASP A 539 19.38 16.74 29.87
N GLY A 540 18.55 15.69 29.84
CA GLY A 540 18.69 14.60 28.85
C GLY A 540 19.78 13.58 29.18
N LYS A 541 20.31 13.60 30.39
CA LYS A 541 21.35 12.69 30.86
C LYS A 541 21.00 12.05 32.18
N LEU A 542 21.33 10.80 32.31
CA LEU A 542 21.38 10.11 33.58
C LEU A 542 22.83 10.15 34.11
N THR A 543 23.03 10.75 35.29
CA THR A 543 24.28 10.67 36.04
C THR A 543 24.15 9.54 37.05
N TYR A 544 25.08 8.57 37.02
CA TYR A 544 25.13 7.50 38.03
C TYR A 544 26.48 7.43 38.72
N THR A 545 26.48 7.17 40.00
CA THR A 545 27.67 7.12 40.82
C THR A 545 27.75 5.76 41.52
N VAL A 546 28.94 5.15 41.45
CA VAL A 546 29.23 3.88 42.08
C VAL A 546 30.28 4.03 43.18
N THR A 547 30.15 3.29 44.29
CA THR A 547 31.21 3.15 45.30
C THR A 547 32.24 2.12 44.85
N ALA A 548 33.44 2.11 45.47
CA ALA A 548 34.43 1.08 45.18
C ALA A 548 33.88 -0.33 45.46
N ASN A 549 34.23 -1.29 44.59
CA ASN A 549 33.88 -2.67 44.74
C ASN A 549 35.10 -3.46 45.30
N GLU A 550 34.99 -3.92 46.50
CA GLU A 550 36.02 -4.73 47.19
C GLU A 550 35.69 -6.24 47.17
N GLY A 551 34.64 -6.63 46.46
CA GLY A 551 34.13 -7.98 46.36
C GLY A 551 34.04 -8.52 44.94
N GLU A 552 33.12 -9.43 44.75
CA GLU A 552 32.80 -10.04 43.48
C GLU A 552 32.12 -9.04 42.51
N LYS A 553 32.09 -9.38 41.22
CA LYS A 553 31.37 -8.62 40.20
C LYS A 553 29.93 -8.38 40.62
N ARG A 554 29.47 -7.14 40.54
CA ARG A 554 28.10 -6.77 40.92
C ARG A 554 27.40 -6.01 39.81
N ALA A 555 26.09 -6.15 39.77
CA ALA A 555 25.26 -5.44 38.84
C ALA A 555 24.06 -4.80 39.53
N GLY A 556 23.60 -3.69 39.04
CA GLY A 556 22.41 -3.01 39.53
C GLY A 556 21.67 -2.38 38.38
N THR A 557 20.37 -2.14 38.54
CA THR A 557 19.53 -1.53 37.52
C THR A 557 19.11 -0.13 37.96
N VAL A 558 19.23 0.83 37.04
CA VAL A 558 18.65 2.15 37.22
C VAL A 558 17.46 2.24 36.28
N THR A 559 16.28 2.52 36.81
CA THR A 559 15.06 2.72 36.06
C THR A 559 14.74 4.20 36.00
N VAL A 560 14.58 4.75 34.80
CA VAL A 560 14.04 6.10 34.58
C VAL A 560 12.59 5.96 34.11
N LYS A 561 11.67 6.56 34.85
CA LYS A 561 10.23 6.51 34.62
C LYS A 561 9.70 7.90 34.36
N ALA A 562 9.05 8.09 33.24
CA ALA A 562 8.42 9.34 32.84
C ALA A 562 6.90 9.22 32.82
N LYS A 563 6.21 10.27 33.26
CA LYS A 563 4.75 10.42 33.18
C LYS A 563 4.41 11.43 32.11
N GLY A 564 3.42 11.11 31.32
CA GLY A 564 2.88 11.99 30.27
C GLY A 564 1.37 11.93 30.17
N ILE A 565 0.81 12.65 29.21
CA ILE A 565 -0.64 12.78 29.03
C ILE A 565 -1.30 11.43 28.73
N GLY A 566 -0.66 10.60 27.94
CA GLY A 566 -1.19 9.29 27.51
C GLY A 566 -0.72 8.10 28.34
N GLY A 567 -0.12 8.34 29.53
CA GLY A 567 0.35 7.27 30.40
C GLY A 567 1.78 7.43 30.87
N GLU A 568 2.40 6.33 31.20
CA GLU A 568 3.78 6.27 31.72
C GLU A 568 4.66 5.44 30.80
N ALA A 569 5.94 5.78 30.74
CA ALA A 569 6.96 4.96 30.09
C ALA A 569 8.18 4.83 31.00
N SER A 570 8.90 3.73 30.88
CA SER A 570 10.15 3.53 31.61
C SER A 570 11.18 2.82 30.75
N ALA A 571 12.43 3.10 31.02
CA ALA A 571 13.56 2.35 30.49
C ALA A 571 14.57 2.03 31.59
N GLU A 572 15.34 0.98 31.38
CA GLU A 572 16.30 0.47 32.37
C GLU A 572 17.71 0.56 31.81
N LEU A 573 18.63 1.02 32.68
CA LEU A 573 20.07 0.97 32.49
C LEU A 573 20.67 -0.05 33.45
N LYS A 574 21.32 -1.07 32.92
CA LYS A 574 22.07 -2.03 33.74
C LYS A 574 23.49 -1.49 33.95
N VAL A 575 23.88 -1.28 35.20
CA VAL A 575 25.24 -0.88 35.58
C VAL A 575 25.96 -2.11 36.12
N VAL A 576 27.05 -2.49 35.48
CA VAL A 576 27.87 -3.65 35.87
C VAL A 576 29.22 -3.17 36.35
N GLN A 577 29.58 -3.47 37.61
CA GLN A 577 30.85 -3.09 38.19
C GLN A 577 31.77 -4.33 38.37
N ALA A 578 33.01 -4.18 37.91
CA ALA A 578 33.99 -5.25 37.92
C ALA A 578 34.32 -5.71 39.36
N SER A 579 34.69 -7.01 39.52
CA SER A 579 35.23 -7.59 40.76
C SER A 579 36.62 -7.06 41.05
N VAL A 580 36.98 -7.04 42.32
CA VAL A 580 38.37 -6.73 42.73
C VAL A 580 39.38 -7.73 42.16
N ASN A 581 38.94 -8.98 41.94
CA ASN A 581 39.81 -10.11 41.54
C ASN A 581 39.70 -10.49 40.08
N SER A 582 38.75 -9.94 39.32
CA SER A 582 38.57 -10.31 37.90
C SER A 582 39.67 -9.71 37.03
N ALA A 583 40.36 -10.56 36.29
CA ALA A 583 41.15 -10.14 35.12
C ALA A 583 40.25 -10.11 33.91
N GLU A 584 39.85 -8.92 33.49
CA GLU A 584 39.16 -8.73 32.20
C GLU A 584 40.20 -8.55 31.10
N TYR A 585 40.03 -9.26 30.02
CA TYR A 585 40.92 -9.23 28.87
C TYR A 585 40.22 -8.71 27.63
N LYS A 586 40.96 -7.96 26.79
CA LYS A 586 40.55 -7.54 25.48
C LYS A 586 41.40 -8.25 24.44
N LEU A 587 40.76 -9.03 23.60
CA LEU A 587 41.33 -9.61 22.40
C LEU A 587 41.00 -8.68 21.24
N SER A 588 42.01 -8.21 20.52
CA SER A 588 41.82 -7.42 19.29
C SER A 588 42.49 -8.16 18.12
N VAL A 589 41.78 -8.34 17.04
CA VAL A 589 42.24 -9.04 15.84
C VAL A 589 41.93 -8.19 14.61
N SER A 590 42.95 -7.89 13.81
CA SER A 590 42.81 -7.17 12.55
C SER A 590 43.14 -8.08 11.35
N ALA A 591 42.63 -7.72 10.18
CA ALA A 591 42.95 -8.41 8.94
C ALA A 591 44.47 -8.41 8.67
N SER A 592 45.18 -7.33 8.99
CA SER A 592 46.63 -7.19 8.81
C SER A 592 47.43 -8.18 9.65
N GLU A 593 46.92 -8.63 10.81
CA GLU A 593 47.59 -9.63 11.66
C GLU A 593 47.37 -11.06 11.14
N VAL A 594 46.27 -11.34 10.48
CA VAL A 594 45.97 -12.67 9.90
C VAL A 594 46.56 -12.85 8.50
N TYR A 595 46.67 -11.78 7.71
CA TYR A 595 47.05 -11.82 6.31
C TYR A 595 48.43 -12.45 6.02
N PRO A 596 49.48 -12.27 6.85
CA PRO A 596 50.76 -12.97 6.66
C PRO A 596 50.63 -14.51 6.65
N SER A 597 49.72 -15.06 7.47
CA SER A 597 49.44 -16.51 7.50
C SER A 597 48.69 -16.97 6.25
N ILE A 598 47.86 -16.13 5.68
CA ILE A 598 47.22 -16.37 4.37
C ILE A 598 48.26 -16.40 3.27
N GLN A 599 49.19 -15.44 3.26
CA GLN A 599 50.30 -15.40 2.29
C GLN A 599 51.21 -16.62 2.38
N ALA A 600 51.52 -17.04 3.62
CA ALA A 600 52.31 -18.26 3.85
C ALA A 600 51.58 -19.49 3.27
N LYS A 601 50.28 -19.57 3.39
CA LYS A 601 49.49 -20.68 2.86
C LYS A 601 49.38 -20.66 1.32
N ILE A 602 49.31 -19.49 0.72
CA ILE A 602 49.38 -19.30 -0.73
C ILE A 602 50.73 -19.86 -1.22
N LYS A 603 51.81 -19.42 -0.60
CA LYS A 603 53.17 -19.86 -0.96
C LYS A 603 53.34 -21.38 -0.79
N GLU A 604 52.84 -21.98 0.28
CA GLU A 604 52.87 -23.43 0.49
C GLU A 604 52.21 -24.20 -0.67
N ILE A 605 51.06 -23.73 -1.15
CA ILE A 605 50.34 -24.35 -2.26
C ILE A 605 51.12 -24.18 -3.57
N GLU A 606 51.70 -23.01 -3.83
CA GLU A 606 52.50 -22.70 -5.02
C GLU A 606 53.83 -23.47 -5.05
N ASP A 607 54.53 -23.55 -3.90
CA ASP A 607 55.77 -24.32 -3.76
C ASP A 607 55.51 -25.84 -3.97
N ALA A 608 54.30 -26.32 -3.67
CA ALA A 608 53.88 -27.68 -3.95
C ALA A 608 53.44 -27.91 -5.42
N GLY A 609 53.58 -26.91 -6.29
CA GLY A 609 53.20 -26.96 -7.70
C GLY A 609 51.69 -26.74 -7.95
N GLY A 610 50.94 -26.31 -6.95
CA GLY A 610 49.55 -25.97 -7.07
C GLY A 610 49.32 -24.53 -7.57
N THR A 611 48.11 -24.24 -8.03
CA THR A 611 47.69 -22.87 -8.40
C THR A 611 46.56 -22.47 -7.49
N VAL A 612 46.70 -21.30 -6.86
CA VAL A 612 45.62 -20.74 -6.02
C VAL A 612 44.61 -20.00 -6.91
N GLY A 613 43.44 -20.56 -7.08
CA GLY A 613 42.29 -19.92 -7.77
C GLY A 613 41.52 -18.94 -6.85
N ASP A 614 40.69 -18.11 -7.44
CA ASP A 614 39.96 -17.05 -6.71
C ASP A 614 39.01 -17.57 -5.58
N LYS A 615 38.49 -18.78 -5.74
CA LYS A 615 37.59 -19.43 -4.79
C LYS A 615 38.25 -20.48 -3.89
N VAL A 616 39.55 -20.48 -3.78
CA VAL A 616 40.27 -21.38 -2.86
C VAL A 616 40.15 -20.80 -1.45
N ALA A 617 39.49 -21.54 -0.56
CA ALA A 617 39.34 -21.19 0.86
C ALA A 617 40.05 -22.24 1.73
N VAL A 618 40.69 -21.78 2.79
CA VAL A 618 41.43 -22.62 3.73
C VAL A 618 40.92 -22.40 5.15
N GLU A 619 41.18 -23.40 6.00
CA GLU A 619 41.08 -23.29 7.45
C GLU A 619 42.41 -22.79 8.01
N LEU A 620 42.36 -21.84 8.95
CA LEU A 620 43.50 -21.36 9.70
C LEU A 620 43.22 -21.43 11.18
N THR A 621 44.19 -21.86 11.98
CA THR A 621 44.16 -21.75 13.44
C THR A 621 45.35 -20.93 13.87
N LEU A 622 45.11 -19.80 14.53
CA LEU A 622 46.14 -18.82 14.86
C LEU A 622 46.03 -18.40 16.33
N PRO A 623 47.16 -18.28 17.03
CA PRO A 623 47.22 -17.74 18.40
C PRO A 623 47.19 -16.20 18.33
N PHE A 624 46.42 -15.60 19.22
CA PHE A 624 46.36 -14.16 19.45
C PHE A 624 46.55 -13.86 20.95
N THR A 625 47.17 -12.73 21.23
CA THR A 625 47.40 -12.28 22.60
C THR A 625 46.27 -11.30 23.00
N ALA A 626 45.45 -11.69 23.97
CA ALA A 626 44.53 -10.76 24.62
C ALA A 626 45.26 -10.06 25.79
N LYS A 627 45.01 -8.76 25.95
CA LYS A 627 45.63 -7.91 26.96
C LYS A 627 44.62 -7.56 28.04
N GLY A 628 45.06 -7.51 29.27
CA GLY A 628 44.23 -7.03 30.38
C GLY A 628 43.75 -5.60 30.11
N THR A 629 42.44 -5.35 30.34
CA THR A 629 41.82 -4.03 30.13
C THR A 629 42.27 -3.00 31.16
N ILE A 630 42.55 -3.49 32.38
CA ILE A 630 42.99 -2.67 33.52
C ILE A 630 44.52 -2.65 33.64
N ASP A 631 45.15 -3.81 33.48
CA ASP A 631 46.60 -4.00 33.51
C ASP A 631 47.09 -4.61 32.18
N PRO A 632 47.52 -3.80 31.21
CA PRO A 632 47.97 -4.30 29.90
C PRO A 632 49.22 -5.21 29.97
N SER A 633 49.91 -5.30 31.09
CA SER A 633 51.01 -6.24 31.30
C SER A 633 50.52 -7.68 31.47
N LYS A 634 49.28 -7.87 31.92
CA LYS A 634 48.62 -9.16 31.98
C LYS A 634 48.19 -9.57 30.58
N THR A 635 48.57 -10.76 30.18
CA THR A 635 48.21 -11.29 28.85
C THR A 635 47.76 -12.72 28.94
N THR A 636 46.84 -13.11 28.09
CA THR A 636 46.45 -14.50 27.86
C THR A 636 46.42 -14.81 26.37
N THR A 637 46.64 -16.08 25.99
CA THR A 637 46.62 -16.49 24.60
C THR A 637 45.31 -17.11 24.21
N VAL A 638 44.70 -16.66 23.15
CA VAL A 638 43.46 -17.21 22.58
C VAL A 638 43.75 -17.77 21.19
N ASN A 639 43.56 -19.06 21.00
CA ASN A 639 43.64 -19.72 19.72
C ASN A 639 42.33 -19.57 18.95
N LEU A 640 42.34 -18.90 17.82
CA LEU A 640 41.16 -18.69 16.95
C LEU A 640 41.20 -19.57 15.73
N LYS A 641 40.10 -20.22 15.44
CA LYS A 641 39.85 -20.98 14.23
C LYS A 641 39.07 -20.13 13.24
N PHE A 642 39.65 -19.86 12.06
CA PHE A 642 38.98 -19.29 10.89
C PHE A 642 38.63 -20.46 9.97
N ALA A 643 37.38 -20.89 10.00
CA ALA A 643 36.97 -22.15 9.39
C ALA A 643 37.05 -22.14 7.85
N LYS A 644 36.79 -21.02 7.19
CA LYS A 644 37.00 -20.83 5.74
C LYS A 644 37.32 -19.38 5.40
N VAL A 645 38.54 -19.11 4.94
CA VAL A 645 38.99 -17.80 4.48
C VAL A 645 39.43 -17.92 3.03
N TYR A 646 38.99 -17.07 2.13
CA TYR A 646 39.46 -17.01 0.77
C TYR A 646 40.88 -16.44 0.70
N LEU A 647 41.78 -17.17 0.07
CA LEU A 647 43.18 -16.79 0.01
C LEU A 647 43.42 -15.55 -0.83
N LYS A 648 43.01 -15.56 -2.11
CA LYS A 648 43.23 -14.45 -3.05
C LYS A 648 42.34 -13.23 -2.83
N GLU A 649 41.17 -13.42 -2.28
CA GLU A 649 40.24 -12.33 -2.08
C GLU A 649 40.48 -11.55 -0.77
N SER A 650 41.31 -12.11 0.13
CA SER A 650 41.71 -11.45 1.37
C SER A 650 42.93 -10.54 1.15
N SER A 651 43.03 -9.50 1.95
CA SER A 651 44.12 -8.53 1.97
C SER A 651 44.50 -8.13 3.40
N ALA A 652 45.51 -7.27 3.55
CA ALA A 652 45.79 -6.66 4.85
C ALA A 652 44.68 -5.75 5.38
N ASP A 653 43.78 -5.28 4.50
CA ASP A 653 42.70 -4.39 4.87
C ASP A 653 41.44 -5.15 5.33
N TYR A 654 41.21 -6.34 4.79
CA TYR A 654 40.07 -7.18 5.16
C TYR A 654 40.30 -8.67 4.86
N LEU A 655 39.64 -9.51 5.65
CA LEU A 655 39.57 -10.96 5.42
C LEU A 655 38.25 -11.29 4.73
N TYR A 656 38.31 -12.08 3.67
CA TYR A 656 37.12 -12.61 2.99
C TYR A 656 36.71 -13.93 3.65
N ILE A 657 35.65 -13.90 4.44
CA ILE A 657 35.18 -15.01 5.29
C ILE A 657 33.89 -15.60 4.75
N ILE A 658 33.79 -16.92 4.64
CA ILE A 658 32.62 -17.67 4.22
C ILE A 658 32.12 -18.66 5.28
N SER A 659 32.77 -18.72 6.41
CA SER A 659 32.37 -19.57 7.54
C SER A 659 32.76 -18.88 8.85
N THR A 660 32.68 -19.62 9.95
CA THR A 660 32.83 -19.08 11.31
C THR A 660 34.26 -18.71 11.68
N ILE A 661 34.40 -17.66 12.51
CA ILE A 661 35.56 -17.42 13.36
C ILE A 661 35.12 -17.72 14.78
N ALA A 662 35.84 -18.60 15.48
CA ALA A 662 35.55 -18.96 16.85
C ALA A 662 36.83 -19.38 17.60
N PRO A 663 36.90 -19.24 18.92
CA PRO A 663 37.99 -19.81 19.69
C PRO A 663 37.97 -21.34 19.63
N THR A 664 39.14 -21.98 19.81
CA THR A 664 39.27 -23.44 19.84
C THR A 664 38.98 -24.03 21.22
N GLU A 665 38.94 -23.18 22.26
CA GLU A 665 38.68 -23.52 23.66
C GLU A 665 37.90 -22.37 24.32
N SER A 666 37.39 -22.61 25.54
CA SER A 666 36.72 -21.56 26.30
C SER A 666 37.67 -20.39 26.57
N VAL A 667 37.17 -19.17 26.35
CA VAL A 667 37.95 -17.94 26.63
C VAL A 667 37.63 -17.34 28.00
N GLY A 668 36.69 -17.93 28.74
CA GLY A 668 36.09 -17.32 29.90
C GLY A 668 34.81 -16.58 29.56
N VAL A 669 34.19 -15.92 30.53
CA VAL A 669 32.87 -15.25 30.31
C VAL A 669 32.98 -14.12 29.30
N VAL A 670 32.40 -14.30 28.13
CA VAL A 670 32.40 -13.29 27.07
C VAL A 670 31.40 -12.20 27.44
N SER A 671 31.83 -10.97 27.47
CA SER A 671 31.00 -9.82 27.83
C SER A 671 30.66 -8.91 26.67
N GLU A 672 31.52 -8.82 25.66
CA GLU A 672 31.29 -7.98 24.50
C GLU A 672 32.02 -8.54 23.27
N VAL A 673 31.39 -8.41 22.11
CA VAL A 673 32.00 -8.66 20.81
C VAL A 673 31.76 -7.45 19.93
N THR A 674 32.81 -6.80 19.44
CA THR A 674 32.75 -5.76 18.42
C THR A 674 33.25 -6.30 17.10
N VAL A 675 32.50 -6.10 16.01
CA VAL A 675 32.88 -6.55 14.66
C VAL A 675 32.84 -5.35 13.70
N VAL A 676 33.89 -5.17 12.91
CA VAL A 676 33.94 -4.22 11.79
C VAL A 676 33.95 -5.01 10.49
N SER A 677 32.86 -4.96 9.74
CA SER A 677 32.67 -5.77 8.55
C SER A 677 31.82 -5.07 7.49
N SER A 678 31.78 -5.63 6.27
CA SER A 678 30.99 -5.07 5.16
C SER A 678 29.48 -5.12 5.37
N PHE A 679 29.01 -5.89 6.36
CA PHE A 679 27.59 -5.96 6.74
C PHE A 679 27.46 -5.84 8.27
N LYS A 680 26.40 -5.16 8.71
CA LYS A 680 26.08 -5.10 10.14
C LYS A 680 25.73 -6.48 10.68
N VAL A 681 25.99 -6.69 11.97
CA VAL A 681 25.54 -7.88 12.68
C VAL A 681 24.05 -7.78 12.93
N GLU A 682 23.30 -8.84 12.66
CA GLU A 682 21.85 -8.89 12.84
C GLU A 682 21.42 -10.24 13.42
N ASN A 683 20.34 -10.25 14.18
CA ASN A 683 19.64 -11.46 14.57
C ASN A 683 18.35 -11.58 13.72
N SER A 684 18.48 -12.08 12.51
CA SER A 684 17.37 -12.35 11.59
C SER A 684 17.67 -13.59 10.75
N TYR A 685 16.65 -14.19 10.17
CA TYR A 685 16.80 -15.36 9.28
C TYR A 685 17.65 -15.05 8.03
N TYR A 686 17.62 -13.80 7.56
CA TYR A 686 18.38 -13.32 6.39
C TYR A 686 19.63 -12.51 6.77
N ALA A 687 20.06 -12.58 8.04
CA ALA A 687 21.23 -11.85 8.50
C ALA A 687 22.49 -12.34 7.76
N ARG A 688 23.20 -11.42 7.12
CA ARG A 688 24.45 -11.72 6.40
C ARG A 688 25.63 -11.90 7.34
N MET A 689 25.57 -11.32 8.54
CA MET A 689 26.56 -11.47 9.60
C MET A 689 25.84 -11.68 10.94
N GLN A 690 26.27 -12.69 11.69
CA GLN A 690 25.75 -13.00 13.02
C GLN A 690 26.89 -13.12 14.02
N VAL A 691 26.61 -12.78 15.28
CA VAL A 691 27.42 -13.15 16.43
C VAL A 691 26.60 -14.11 17.27
N LYS A 692 27.21 -15.22 17.66
CA LYS A 692 26.59 -16.25 18.47
C LYS A 692 27.44 -16.53 19.68
N PHE A 693 26.80 -16.93 20.77
CA PHE A 693 27.44 -17.32 22.03
C PHE A 693 27.13 -18.76 22.36
N SER A 694 27.97 -19.36 23.17
CA SER A 694 27.79 -20.73 23.66
C SER A 694 28.39 -20.90 25.06
N ASP A 695 27.76 -21.74 25.84
CA ASP A 695 28.26 -22.19 27.15
C ASP A 695 29.26 -23.35 27.05
N ASN A 696 29.18 -24.13 25.98
CA ASN A 696 29.91 -25.40 25.81
C ASN A 696 30.62 -25.53 24.44
N GLY A 697 30.59 -24.51 23.57
CA GLY A 697 31.19 -24.53 22.24
C GLY A 697 30.48 -25.40 21.21
N LEU A 698 29.37 -26.05 21.56
CA LEU A 698 28.61 -26.97 20.70
C LEU A 698 27.24 -26.39 20.32
N ASN A 699 26.54 -25.83 21.30
CA ASN A 699 25.20 -25.25 21.13
C ASN A 699 25.31 -23.73 21.05
N TRP A 700 24.99 -23.17 19.86
CA TRP A 700 25.18 -21.76 19.58
C TRP A 700 23.87 -20.98 19.58
N THR A 701 23.79 -19.93 20.38
CA THR A 701 22.66 -19.02 20.48
C THR A 701 23.03 -17.68 19.85
N SER A 702 22.23 -17.21 18.89
CA SER A 702 22.42 -15.88 18.29
C SER A 702 22.19 -14.78 19.32
N ALA A 703 23.03 -13.74 19.27
CA ALA A 703 22.84 -12.57 20.12
C ALA A 703 21.43 -11.97 19.96
N PRO A 704 20.73 -11.61 21.04
CA PRO A 704 19.41 -11.00 20.94
C PRO A 704 19.49 -9.65 20.22
N LYS A 705 18.44 -9.29 19.47
CA LYS A 705 18.42 -8.05 18.68
C LYS A 705 18.65 -6.80 19.55
N SER A 706 18.15 -6.79 20.77
CA SER A 706 18.33 -5.71 21.75
C SER A 706 19.78 -5.52 22.23
N ALA A 707 20.62 -6.53 22.08
CA ALA A 707 22.02 -6.49 22.47
C ALA A 707 22.95 -5.98 21.36
N ILE A 708 22.42 -5.70 20.16
CA ILE A 708 23.21 -5.33 18.98
C ILE A 708 23.04 -3.85 18.69
N THR A 709 24.14 -3.10 18.69
CA THR A 709 24.21 -1.72 18.24
C THR A 709 25.14 -1.64 17.04
N SER A 710 24.70 -1.02 15.94
CA SER A 710 25.51 -0.90 14.72
C SER A 710 25.58 0.55 14.26
N SER A 711 26.74 0.95 13.77
CA SER A 711 27.01 2.25 13.14
C SER A 711 27.88 2.08 11.91
N GLU A 712 27.68 2.92 10.90
CA GLU A 712 28.50 2.94 9.70
C GLU A 712 29.72 3.85 9.87
N GLY A 713 30.89 3.33 9.49
CA GLY A 713 32.12 4.12 9.46
C GLY A 713 32.26 4.89 8.16
N ALA A 714 33.08 5.95 8.18
CA ALA A 714 33.37 6.78 7.00
C ALA A 714 33.97 5.99 5.80
N ASP A 715 34.46 4.79 6.04
CA ASP A 715 35.06 3.89 5.04
C ASP A 715 34.02 2.89 4.48
N GLY A 716 32.74 3.03 4.80
CA GLY A 716 31.66 2.16 4.35
C GLY A 716 31.60 0.79 5.05
N TYR A 717 32.39 0.58 6.10
CA TYR A 717 32.28 -0.62 6.94
C TYR A 717 31.33 -0.38 8.11
N GLN A 718 30.59 -1.41 8.46
CA GLN A 718 29.67 -1.41 9.60
C GLN A 718 30.42 -1.83 10.86
N LYS A 719 30.39 -0.98 11.89
CA LYS A 719 30.84 -1.35 13.23
C LYS A 719 29.63 -1.82 14.04
N SER A 720 29.62 -3.07 14.44
CA SER A 720 28.58 -3.66 15.29
C SER A 720 29.16 -4.01 16.65
N VAL A 721 28.53 -3.54 17.71
CA VAL A 721 28.85 -3.84 19.11
C VAL A 721 27.74 -4.72 19.68
N ILE A 722 28.12 -5.86 20.23
CA ILE A 722 27.21 -6.87 20.77
C ILE A 722 27.57 -7.05 22.23
N VAL A 723 26.67 -6.64 23.12
CA VAL A 723 26.84 -6.82 24.58
C VAL A 723 26.18 -8.12 24.99
N ASN A 724 26.93 -8.96 25.71
CA ASN A 724 26.42 -10.18 26.28
C ASN A 724 26.33 -10.03 27.82
N ASP A 725 25.15 -10.19 28.36
CA ASP A 725 24.88 -10.14 29.81
C ASP A 725 24.69 -11.51 30.44
N ASN A 726 24.75 -12.59 29.66
CA ASN A 726 24.68 -13.96 30.19
C ASN A 726 26.07 -14.46 30.60
N SER A 727 26.26 -14.65 31.89
CA SER A 727 27.51 -15.14 32.49
C SER A 727 27.86 -16.59 32.12
N ASP A 728 26.93 -17.36 31.57
CA ASP A 728 27.18 -18.77 31.22
C ASP A 728 27.89 -18.90 29.87
N TYR A 729 27.89 -17.82 29.03
CA TYR A 729 28.49 -17.89 27.72
C TYR A 729 30.00 -17.65 27.77
N LYS A 730 30.76 -18.71 27.50
CA LYS A 730 32.22 -18.76 27.55
C LYS A 730 32.86 -18.86 26.17
N TRP A 731 32.05 -18.91 25.11
CA TRP A 731 32.44 -19.03 23.73
C TRP A 731 31.74 -17.97 22.91
N PHE A 732 32.41 -17.50 21.85
CA PHE A 732 31.79 -16.63 20.84
C PHE A 732 32.04 -17.19 19.45
N SER A 733 31.18 -16.81 18.52
CA SER A 733 31.35 -17.11 17.09
C SER A 733 30.92 -15.92 16.26
N ILE A 734 31.77 -15.51 15.30
CA ILE A 734 31.44 -14.54 14.27
C ILE A 734 31.14 -15.33 13.02
N ALA A 735 29.92 -15.31 12.52
CA ALA A 735 29.44 -16.18 11.47
C ALA A 735 28.77 -15.39 10.33
N PRO A 736 29.29 -15.43 9.10
CA PRO A 736 28.50 -15.09 7.92
C PRO A 736 27.38 -16.12 7.72
N ASP A 737 26.36 -15.74 6.96
CA ASP A 737 25.26 -16.63 6.61
C ASP A 737 25.70 -17.66 5.61
N GLY A 738 26.22 -18.65 5.64
CA GLY A 738 26.69 -19.71 4.72
C GLY A 738 26.54 -19.48 3.19
N TYR A 739 25.84 -18.45 2.78
CA TYR A 739 25.59 -18.07 1.38
C TYR A 739 26.27 -16.76 0.98
N SER A 740 26.66 -15.93 1.93
CA SER A 740 27.27 -14.62 1.68
C SER A 740 28.72 -14.60 2.08
N VAL A 741 29.53 -13.98 1.24
CA VAL A 741 30.94 -13.70 1.55
C VAL A 741 31.04 -12.35 2.24
N ASN A 742 31.66 -12.30 3.41
CA ASN A 742 31.82 -11.11 4.21
C ASN A 742 33.26 -10.63 4.28
N LYS A 743 33.45 -9.33 4.11
CA LYS A 743 34.73 -8.66 4.38
C LYS A 743 34.75 -8.28 5.86
N VAL A 744 35.64 -8.88 6.63
CA VAL A 744 35.86 -8.53 8.04
C VAL A 744 37.17 -7.76 8.13
N LYS A 745 37.11 -6.53 8.59
CA LYS A 745 38.27 -5.65 8.78
C LYS A 745 38.95 -5.93 10.10
N SER A 746 38.19 -6.03 11.17
CA SER A 746 38.65 -6.32 12.51
C SER A 746 37.53 -6.81 13.39
N PHE A 747 37.88 -7.40 14.51
CA PHE A 747 36.97 -7.64 15.62
C PHE A 747 37.68 -7.55 16.96
N GLU A 748 36.93 -7.26 17.98
CA GLU A 748 37.41 -7.21 19.37
C GLU A 748 36.47 -8.06 20.24
N VAL A 749 37.02 -8.69 21.24
CA VAL A 749 36.27 -9.49 22.23
C VAL A 749 36.74 -9.13 23.62
N ILE A 750 35.82 -8.79 24.48
CA ILE A 750 36.08 -8.58 25.91
C ILE A 750 35.54 -9.79 26.67
N PHE A 751 36.37 -10.38 27.49
CA PHE A 751 36.01 -11.53 28.29
C PHE A 751 36.71 -11.49 29.64
N VAL A 752 36.13 -12.17 30.62
CA VAL A 752 36.67 -12.32 31.98
C VAL A 752 37.17 -13.76 32.13
N GLU A 753 38.44 -13.90 32.42
CA GLU A 753 39.03 -15.21 32.75
C GLU A 753 38.46 -15.71 34.09
N GLU A 754 38.05 -16.98 34.13
CA GLU A 754 37.52 -17.62 35.36
C GLU A 754 38.60 -17.92 36.36
#